data_112fd083cc9fb413c46125e47ba47556
#
_entry.id   112fd083cc9fb413c46125e47ba47556
#
_cell.length_a   1.000
_cell.length_b   1.000
_cell.length_c   1.000
_cell.angle_alpha   90.00
_cell.angle_beta   90.00
_cell.angle_gamma   90.00
#
_symmetry.space_group_name_H-M   'P 1'
#
loop_
_entity.id
_entity.type
_entity.pdbx_description
1 polymer ?
#
loop_
_entity_poly.entity_id
_entity_poly.type
_entity_poly.pdbx_seq_one_letter_code
_entity_poly.pdbx_strand_id
1 'polypeptide(L)'
;MDAWWRAANYLAVGMIYLQDNPLLREPLRPEHLKNRLLGHWGSSPGQAFIWAHANRVIRQHGLNMIYLSGPGHGAPGVLAPTYLDGSYSEIYPDKSQDAEGMRRFVKQFSFPGHIGSHCTPETPGSIHEGGELGYVLSHACGAVFDNPDLIALACVGDGEAETGPLATSWHINKFLNPIIDGTVLPVLHLNGYKIANPTLLARIPREELRQLLRGYGWQPIFVEGSDPMPMHRTMAAAMDEAIERIHTIRREARSTGIAERPIWPMIVLRSPKGWTGPKSVGDNKVEGFWRAHQVPLTAPKQDPEQRRLLEEWLKSYRPWELFDANGTLLGELRQLSPTGPLRMGSNPHANGGVLRKPLHLPPLEPYEVTVESPGRTEAENTYPLGELLRDAIARNPHAIRVFGPDETHSNRLQAIYKLTKKLWMEDFMPEDLNGSELSRDGRVVEMLSEHTLVGMMEGYLLTGRYGFFHTYEAFAHVIASMFNQHAKWLESCLHHAPWRAPIGPWNCLISSTVWRQDHNGFTHQDPGFIDLAGNKSGKIVRVYLPPDANCLLAVAEEALVETNVCNIIVSDKQSHIQYLNLEQARRHVEKGIGLWGWASNDHKGVEMDEPDVVMACAGDIPTKETLAAVEILRREIPTLKIRVLNVVKLFALTDPAEHPHGLSDRDFDTLFTTNRPVIFNFHGYPWLIHRLAYRRANHENFHVRGYKEKGNINTPLELAMKNQIDRFNLVIDVIDRVPRLGSRAVHLKERMKEQILEHRAYAHEHGMDAPEITNWRWSTPDSDPA
;
A
#
# COMPACT_ATOMS: atom_id res chain seq x y z
N MET A 1 -5.12 38.12 -0.06
CA MET A 1 -5.63 36.83 0.42
C MET A 1 -7.02 36.55 -0.13
N ASP A 2 -8.02 37.34 0.22
CA ASP A 2 -9.41 37.14 -0.22
C ASP A 2 -9.55 37.06 -1.74
N ALA A 3 -8.95 37.98 -2.50
CA ALA A 3 -9.01 37.97 -3.95
C ALA A 3 -8.38 36.70 -4.56
N TRP A 4 -7.26 36.24 -4.03
CA TRP A 4 -6.63 35.00 -4.48
C TRP A 4 -7.53 33.78 -4.20
N TRP A 5 -8.12 33.70 -2.99
CA TRP A 5 -9.06 32.66 -2.64
C TRP A 5 -10.35 32.69 -3.52
N ARG A 6 -10.86 33.91 -3.83
CA ARG A 6 -11.97 34.08 -4.81
C ARG A 6 -11.59 33.54 -6.20
N ALA A 7 -10.34 33.77 -6.63
CA ALA A 7 -9.86 33.22 -7.90
C ALA A 7 -9.84 31.70 -7.89
N ALA A 8 -9.36 31.07 -6.80
CA ALA A 8 -9.38 29.61 -6.65
C ALA A 8 -10.80 29.05 -6.65
N ASN A 9 -11.72 29.66 -5.91
CA ASN A 9 -13.13 29.25 -5.87
C ASN A 9 -13.83 29.44 -7.23
N TYR A 10 -13.55 30.53 -7.94
CA TYR A 10 -14.06 30.77 -9.28
C TYR A 10 -13.67 29.65 -10.25
N LEU A 11 -12.39 29.29 -10.28
CA LEU A 11 -11.90 28.17 -11.10
C LEU A 11 -12.48 26.83 -10.65
N ALA A 12 -12.65 26.63 -9.35
CA ALA A 12 -13.25 25.39 -8.80
C ALA A 12 -14.72 25.23 -9.28
N VAL A 13 -15.51 26.30 -9.25
CA VAL A 13 -16.87 26.28 -9.82
C VAL A 13 -16.80 26.06 -11.33
N GLY A 14 -15.90 26.77 -12.03
CA GLY A 14 -15.68 26.58 -13.47
C GLY A 14 -15.38 25.13 -13.84
N MET A 15 -14.49 24.45 -13.08
CA MET A 15 -14.17 23.03 -13.28
C MET A 15 -15.39 22.11 -13.15
N ILE A 16 -16.30 22.39 -12.26
CA ILE A 16 -17.52 21.58 -12.08
C ILE A 16 -18.48 21.79 -13.24
N TYR A 17 -18.67 23.02 -13.72
CA TYR A 17 -19.79 23.40 -14.60
C TYR A 17 -19.42 23.72 -16.03
N LEU A 18 -18.27 24.41 -16.27
CA LEU A 18 -17.97 25.02 -17.54
C LEU A 18 -17.17 24.13 -18.48
N GLN A 19 -17.50 24.13 -19.74
CA GLN A 19 -16.67 23.63 -20.83
C GLN A 19 -16.19 24.73 -21.77
N ASP A 20 -16.81 25.94 -21.71
CA ASP A 20 -16.43 27.12 -22.46
C ASP A 20 -16.79 28.40 -21.69
N ASN A 21 -16.41 29.58 -22.23
CA ASN A 21 -16.66 30.92 -21.65
C ASN A 21 -16.15 31.09 -20.21
N PRO A 22 -14.91 30.66 -19.87
CA PRO A 22 -14.41 30.66 -18.49
C PRO A 22 -14.16 32.07 -17.92
N LEU A 23 -14.23 33.13 -18.73
CA LEU A 23 -14.09 34.52 -18.30
C LEU A 23 -15.40 35.26 -18.24
N LEU A 24 -16.55 34.60 -18.49
CA LEU A 24 -17.87 35.19 -18.55
C LEU A 24 -17.95 36.44 -19.48
N ARG A 25 -17.31 36.37 -20.65
CA ARG A 25 -17.32 37.46 -21.65
C ARG A 25 -18.70 37.73 -22.25
N GLU A 26 -19.55 36.75 -22.18
CA GLU A 26 -20.96 36.81 -22.56
C GLU A 26 -21.79 36.06 -21.50
N PRO A 27 -23.13 36.30 -21.46
CA PRO A 27 -24.02 35.57 -20.57
C PRO A 27 -23.92 34.06 -20.78
N LEU A 28 -24.11 33.26 -19.70
CA LEU A 28 -24.07 31.82 -19.81
C LEU A 28 -25.20 31.28 -20.70
N ARG A 29 -24.78 30.42 -21.62
CA ARG A 29 -25.68 29.67 -22.52
C ARG A 29 -25.53 28.17 -22.25
N PRO A 30 -26.52 27.33 -22.64
CA PRO A 30 -26.45 25.88 -22.45
C PRO A 30 -25.18 25.23 -23.02
N GLU A 31 -24.67 25.70 -24.16
CA GLU A 31 -23.45 25.17 -24.81
C GLU A 31 -22.17 25.45 -24.05
N HIS A 32 -22.15 26.46 -23.16
CA HIS A 32 -21.00 26.72 -22.29
C HIS A 32 -20.88 25.69 -21.14
N LEU A 33 -21.94 24.91 -20.87
CA LEU A 33 -22.05 24.01 -19.75
C LEU A 33 -21.80 22.58 -20.16
N LYS A 34 -21.10 21.81 -19.27
CA LYS A 34 -20.89 20.39 -19.46
C LYS A 34 -22.21 19.61 -19.50
N ASN A 35 -22.25 18.53 -20.26
CA ASN A 35 -23.40 17.64 -20.27
C ASN A 35 -23.47 16.78 -18.97
N ARG A 36 -22.33 16.48 -18.38
CA ARG A 36 -22.20 15.68 -17.18
C ARG A 36 -21.51 16.53 -16.13
N LEU A 37 -22.25 16.89 -15.09
CA LEU A 37 -21.75 17.69 -13.98
C LEU A 37 -21.24 16.77 -12.88
N LEU A 38 -19.95 16.84 -12.58
CA LEU A 38 -19.29 16.05 -11.57
C LEU A 38 -18.31 16.91 -10.78
N GLY A 39 -18.21 16.64 -9.49
CA GLY A 39 -17.30 17.31 -8.56
C GLY A 39 -17.96 17.49 -7.20
N HIS A 40 -17.16 17.88 -6.22
CA HIS A 40 -17.62 18.03 -4.85
C HIS A 40 -17.29 19.45 -4.37
N TRP A 41 -18.28 20.32 -4.45
CA TRP A 41 -18.14 21.71 -4.01
C TRP A 41 -17.96 21.81 -2.50
N GLY A 42 -18.60 20.92 -1.73
CA GLY A 42 -18.76 21.03 -0.28
C GLY A 42 -17.50 21.29 0.52
N SER A 43 -16.37 20.67 0.16
CA SER A 43 -15.07 20.82 0.84
C SER A 43 -14.09 21.72 0.06
N SER A 44 -14.34 22.00 -1.21
CA SER A 44 -13.42 22.73 -2.09
C SER A 44 -13.05 24.14 -1.58
N PRO A 45 -14.00 24.98 -1.12
CA PRO A 45 -13.67 26.32 -0.65
C PRO A 45 -12.76 26.33 0.58
N GLY A 46 -12.99 25.41 1.53
CA GLY A 46 -12.16 25.29 2.73
C GLY A 46 -10.74 24.84 2.39
N GLN A 47 -10.57 23.91 1.46
CA GLN A 47 -9.24 23.46 1.00
C GLN A 47 -8.48 24.61 0.31
N ALA A 48 -9.13 25.32 -0.62
CA ALA A 48 -8.54 26.49 -1.27
C ALA A 48 -8.19 27.61 -0.26
N PHE A 49 -8.99 27.76 0.80
CA PHE A 49 -8.72 28.68 1.90
C PHE A 49 -7.46 28.31 2.68
N ILE A 50 -7.32 27.04 3.05
CA ILE A 50 -6.11 26.53 3.73
C ILE A 50 -4.89 26.74 2.84
N TRP A 51 -4.98 26.42 1.55
CA TRP A 51 -3.89 26.58 0.58
C TRP A 51 -3.44 28.03 0.44
N ALA A 52 -4.37 28.97 0.35
CA ALA A 52 -4.05 30.39 0.27
C ALA A 52 -3.25 30.89 1.48
N HIS A 53 -3.62 30.45 2.70
CA HIS A 53 -2.90 30.78 3.90
C HIS A 53 -1.54 30.06 4.01
N ALA A 54 -1.44 28.83 3.51
CA ALA A 54 -0.16 28.14 3.39
C ALA A 54 0.82 28.89 2.47
N ASN A 55 0.36 29.34 1.29
CA ASN A 55 1.17 30.19 0.40
C ASN A 55 1.75 31.40 1.09
N ARG A 56 0.94 32.08 1.93
CA ARG A 56 1.39 33.25 2.69
C ARG A 56 2.54 32.92 3.63
N VAL A 57 2.40 31.88 4.47
CA VAL A 57 3.46 31.53 5.44
C VAL A 57 4.69 30.92 4.76
N ILE A 58 4.51 30.17 3.67
CA ILE A 58 5.64 29.67 2.86
C ILE A 58 6.48 30.84 2.35
N ARG A 59 5.85 31.85 1.77
CA ARG A 59 6.57 33.05 1.28
C ARG A 59 7.24 33.85 2.39
N GLN A 60 6.57 33.99 3.52
CA GLN A 60 7.07 34.79 4.64
C GLN A 60 8.29 34.15 5.30
N HIS A 61 8.33 32.83 5.41
CA HIS A 61 9.34 32.10 6.17
C HIS A 61 10.22 31.18 5.30
N GLY A 62 10.01 31.10 3.99
CA GLY A 62 10.77 30.20 3.11
C GLY A 62 10.53 28.72 3.41
N LEU A 63 9.31 28.33 3.79
CA LEU A 63 9.02 26.98 4.28
C LEU A 63 9.05 25.94 3.16
N ASN A 64 9.60 24.76 3.48
CA ASN A 64 9.46 23.56 2.69
C ASN A 64 8.17 22.85 3.12
N MET A 65 7.12 22.93 2.30
CA MET A 65 5.79 22.43 2.67
C MET A 65 5.15 21.67 1.52
N ILE A 66 4.45 20.58 1.84
CA ILE A 66 3.56 19.86 0.94
C ILE A 66 2.14 19.84 1.49
N TYR A 67 1.14 19.72 0.60
CA TYR A 67 -0.27 19.66 0.96
C TYR A 67 -0.85 18.27 0.73
N LEU A 68 -1.49 17.71 1.75
CA LEU A 68 -2.21 16.44 1.66
C LEU A 68 -3.71 16.69 1.86
N SER A 69 -4.50 16.27 0.88
CA SER A 69 -5.95 16.43 0.91
C SER A 69 -6.64 15.13 1.33
N GLY A 70 -7.02 15.00 2.59
CA GLY A 70 -7.82 13.89 3.08
C GLY A 70 -9.19 13.83 2.38
N PRO A 71 -9.99 14.93 2.35
CA PRO A 71 -11.18 14.97 1.54
C PRO A 71 -10.85 15.19 0.05
N GLY A 72 -10.12 14.24 -0.56
CA GLY A 72 -9.62 14.34 -1.94
C GLY A 72 -10.71 14.44 -3.00
N HIS A 73 -11.95 14.09 -2.68
CA HIS A 73 -13.11 14.40 -3.51
C HIS A 73 -13.31 15.91 -3.73
N GLY A 74 -12.78 16.77 -2.83
CA GLY A 74 -12.72 18.21 -3.03
C GLY A 74 -11.58 18.69 -3.94
N ALA A 75 -11.15 17.87 -4.90
CA ALA A 75 -10.07 18.16 -5.84
C ALA A 75 -10.13 19.54 -6.51
N PRO A 76 -11.30 20.13 -6.84
CA PRO A 76 -11.34 21.48 -7.36
C PRO A 76 -10.64 22.51 -6.44
N GLY A 77 -10.73 22.31 -5.12
CA GLY A 77 -10.07 23.16 -4.12
C GLY A 77 -8.56 22.96 -4.00
N VAL A 78 -8.00 21.98 -4.70
CA VAL A 78 -6.55 21.70 -4.81
C VAL A 78 -6.04 22.04 -6.21
N LEU A 79 -6.75 21.62 -7.25
CA LEU A 79 -6.36 21.85 -8.65
C LEU A 79 -6.37 23.35 -9.00
N ALA A 80 -7.37 24.10 -8.55
CA ALA A 80 -7.41 25.54 -8.81
C ALA A 80 -6.19 26.27 -8.22
N PRO A 81 -5.79 26.05 -6.97
CA PRO A 81 -4.52 26.53 -6.42
C PRO A 81 -3.28 26.17 -7.23
N THR A 82 -3.12 24.93 -7.68
CA THR A 82 -1.96 24.53 -8.48
C THR A 82 -1.92 25.18 -9.86
N TYR A 83 -3.09 25.48 -10.44
CA TYR A 83 -3.19 26.25 -11.68
C TYR A 83 -2.80 27.72 -11.44
N LEU A 84 -3.32 28.34 -10.36
CA LEU A 84 -3.03 29.74 -10.04
C LEU A 84 -1.56 30.02 -9.73
N ASP A 85 -0.87 29.06 -9.06
CA ASP A 85 0.55 29.18 -8.76
C ASP A 85 1.48 28.78 -9.92
N GLY A 86 0.92 28.26 -11.02
CA GLY A 86 1.62 27.87 -12.23
C GLY A 86 2.16 26.44 -12.23
N SER A 87 2.12 25.71 -11.12
CA SER A 87 2.63 24.33 -11.03
C SER A 87 1.92 23.39 -12.00
N TYR A 88 0.60 23.60 -12.19
CA TYR A 88 -0.20 22.79 -13.09
C TYR A 88 0.25 22.96 -14.55
N SER A 89 0.43 24.22 -14.98
CA SER A 89 0.81 24.56 -16.36
C SER A 89 2.25 24.16 -16.70
N GLU A 90 3.14 24.04 -15.70
CA GLU A 90 4.49 23.50 -15.91
C GLU A 90 4.46 22.01 -16.30
N ILE A 91 3.56 21.24 -15.72
CA ILE A 91 3.38 19.81 -16.02
C ILE A 91 2.53 19.62 -17.28
N TYR A 92 1.51 20.45 -17.46
CA TYR A 92 0.55 20.38 -18.57
C TYR A 92 0.52 21.71 -19.35
N PRO A 93 1.51 21.94 -20.25
CA PRO A 93 1.67 23.23 -20.96
C PRO A 93 0.48 23.66 -21.81
N ASP A 94 -0.34 22.71 -22.25
CA ASP A 94 -1.56 22.97 -23.00
C ASP A 94 -2.69 23.61 -22.13
N LYS A 95 -2.52 23.66 -20.81
CA LYS A 95 -3.35 24.39 -19.85
C LYS A 95 -2.58 25.61 -19.34
N SER A 96 -2.15 26.45 -20.27
CA SER A 96 -1.44 27.70 -19.98
C SER A 96 -2.28 28.66 -19.14
N GLN A 97 -1.60 29.60 -18.46
CA GLN A 97 -2.28 30.63 -17.64
C GLN A 97 -2.77 31.79 -18.52
N ASP A 98 -3.62 31.47 -19.52
CA ASP A 98 -4.32 32.40 -20.41
C ASP A 98 -5.76 31.94 -20.66
N ALA A 99 -6.54 32.67 -21.44
CA ALA A 99 -7.96 32.38 -21.67
C ALA A 99 -8.20 31.00 -22.32
N GLU A 100 -7.33 30.56 -23.23
CA GLU A 100 -7.48 29.25 -23.89
C GLU A 100 -7.03 28.15 -22.98
N GLY A 101 -5.89 28.30 -22.27
CA GLY A 101 -5.44 27.35 -21.27
C GLY A 101 -6.42 27.20 -20.11
N MET A 102 -7.01 28.30 -19.63
CA MET A 102 -8.08 28.29 -18.62
C MET A 102 -9.32 27.52 -19.13
N ARG A 103 -9.73 27.74 -20.39
CA ARG A 103 -10.85 27.01 -21.01
C ARG A 103 -10.57 25.49 -21.02
N ARG A 104 -9.37 25.08 -21.42
CA ARG A 104 -8.95 23.68 -21.40
C ARG A 104 -8.87 23.13 -19.98
N PHE A 105 -8.37 23.92 -19.05
CA PHE A 105 -8.26 23.54 -17.65
C PHE A 105 -9.63 23.28 -17.00
N VAL A 106 -10.59 24.17 -17.14
CA VAL A 106 -11.92 23.97 -16.56
C VAL A 106 -12.68 22.84 -17.25
N LYS A 107 -12.53 22.69 -18.58
CA LYS A 107 -13.19 21.65 -19.35
C LYS A 107 -12.74 20.26 -18.98
N GLN A 108 -11.44 20.03 -18.76
CA GLN A 108 -10.87 18.68 -18.57
C GLN A 108 -11.36 17.98 -17.31
N PHE A 109 -11.73 18.73 -16.26
CA PHE A 109 -12.11 18.15 -14.98
C PHE A 109 -13.35 17.26 -15.11
N SER A 110 -13.23 16.00 -14.69
CA SER A 110 -14.26 14.96 -14.82
C SER A 110 -14.84 14.82 -16.24
N PHE A 111 -14.03 15.12 -17.24
CA PHE A 111 -14.40 14.98 -18.65
C PHE A 111 -13.78 13.71 -19.23
N PRO A 112 -14.48 12.91 -20.07
CA PRO A 112 -13.94 11.67 -20.62
C PRO A 112 -12.56 11.84 -21.27
N GLY A 113 -11.61 10.97 -20.92
CA GLY A 113 -10.23 10.99 -21.42
C GLY A 113 -9.30 11.99 -20.70
N HIS A 114 -9.75 12.63 -19.64
CA HIS A 114 -8.99 13.60 -18.86
C HIS A 114 -8.97 13.28 -17.37
N ILE A 115 -8.61 14.27 -16.53
CA ILE A 115 -8.48 14.10 -15.07
C ILE A 115 -9.82 13.78 -14.39
N GLY A 116 -9.79 12.92 -13.38
CA GLY A 116 -10.94 12.55 -12.57
C GLY A 116 -11.41 13.62 -11.58
N SER A 117 -12.43 13.30 -10.78
CA SER A 117 -13.05 14.24 -9.83
C SER A 117 -12.37 14.28 -8.45
N HIS A 118 -11.36 13.47 -8.21
CA HIS A 118 -10.61 13.37 -6.96
C HIS A 118 -9.15 13.79 -7.15
N CYS A 119 -8.45 14.05 -6.05
CA CYS A 119 -6.99 14.16 -6.09
C CYS A 119 -6.42 12.79 -6.47
N THR A 120 -5.56 12.78 -7.49
CA THR A 120 -4.98 11.57 -8.09
C THR A 120 -3.50 11.83 -8.39
N PRO A 121 -2.73 10.83 -8.84
CA PRO A 121 -1.35 11.03 -9.26
C PRO A 121 -1.15 12.14 -10.29
N GLU A 122 -2.15 12.43 -11.13
CA GLU A 122 -2.12 13.49 -12.13
C GLU A 122 -2.16 14.90 -11.50
N THR A 123 -2.54 15.02 -10.22
CA THR A 123 -2.59 16.32 -9.51
C THR A 123 -1.18 16.70 -9.05
N PRO A 124 -0.56 17.77 -9.61
CA PRO A 124 0.76 18.22 -9.14
C PRO A 124 0.74 18.56 -7.66
N GLY A 125 1.79 18.13 -6.94
CA GLY A 125 1.90 18.38 -5.50
C GLY A 125 1.17 17.39 -4.60
N SER A 126 0.29 16.53 -5.12
CA SER A 126 -0.38 15.52 -4.30
C SER A 126 0.47 14.26 -4.18
N ILE A 127 0.58 13.74 -2.94
CA ILE A 127 1.09 12.39 -2.63
C ILE A 127 0.00 11.52 -2.01
N HIS A 128 -1.22 12.03 -1.89
CA HIS A 128 -2.35 11.35 -1.28
C HIS A 128 -3.53 11.33 -2.24
N GLU A 129 -4.00 10.14 -2.58
CA GLU A 129 -5.21 9.92 -3.33
C GLU A 129 -6.38 9.86 -2.35
N GLY A 130 -7.30 10.80 -2.48
CA GLY A 130 -8.35 10.99 -1.48
C GLY A 130 -9.63 10.19 -1.73
N GLY A 131 -9.56 9.09 -2.47
CA GLY A 131 -10.69 8.17 -2.65
C GLY A 131 -10.91 7.27 -1.44
N GLU A 132 -9.85 6.67 -0.93
CA GLU A 132 -9.84 5.91 0.32
C GLU A 132 -9.65 6.86 1.50
N LEU A 133 -10.70 7.11 2.25
CA LEU A 133 -10.66 8.02 3.40
C LEU A 133 -10.00 7.35 4.62
N GLY A 134 -9.26 8.17 5.39
CA GLY A 134 -8.70 7.76 6.68
C GLY A 134 -7.17 7.69 6.75
N TYR A 135 -6.47 7.94 5.66
CA TYR A 135 -5.01 7.77 5.60
C TYR A 135 -4.21 9.07 5.54
N VAL A 136 -4.85 10.23 5.49
CA VAL A 136 -4.14 11.51 5.30
C VAL A 136 -3.12 11.80 6.40
N LEU A 137 -3.41 11.48 7.66
CA LEU A 137 -2.48 11.70 8.77
C LEU A 137 -1.33 10.68 8.77
N SER A 138 -1.60 9.42 8.51
CA SER A 138 -0.54 8.40 8.41
C SER A 138 0.38 8.66 7.23
N HIS A 139 -0.14 9.03 6.05
CA HIS A 139 0.67 9.48 4.92
C HIS A 139 1.52 10.70 5.25
N ALA A 140 0.93 11.71 5.91
CA ALA A 140 1.67 12.89 6.33
C ALA A 140 2.81 12.55 7.30
N CYS A 141 2.57 11.62 8.23
CA CYS A 141 3.59 11.12 9.16
C CYS A 141 4.75 10.45 8.41
N GLY A 142 4.44 9.52 7.53
CA GLY A 142 5.45 8.87 6.70
C GLY A 142 6.24 9.84 5.82
N ALA A 143 5.55 10.82 5.24
CA ALA A 143 6.19 11.83 4.39
C ALA A 143 7.24 12.67 5.12
N VAL A 144 7.06 12.93 6.41
CA VAL A 144 7.99 13.73 7.19
C VAL A 144 9.09 12.95 7.87
N PHE A 145 9.01 11.62 7.91
CA PHE A 145 10.11 10.80 8.42
C PHE A 145 11.40 11.03 7.63
N ASP A 146 12.51 11.29 8.33
CA ASP A 146 13.82 11.57 7.74
C ASP A 146 13.86 12.77 6.78
N ASN A 147 12.87 13.66 6.85
CA ASN A 147 12.77 14.92 6.11
C ASN A 147 12.66 16.10 7.10
N PRO A 148 13.73 16.43 7.83
CA PRO A 148 13.68 17.28 9.03
C PRO A 148 13.13 18.70 8.78
N ASP A 149 13.24 19.22 7.57
CA ASP A 149 12.78 20.57 7.24
C ASP A 149 11.37 20.59 6.59
N LEU A 150 10.85 19.42 6.27
CA LEU A 150 9.53 19.30 5.63
C LEU A 150 8.39 19.58 6.64
N ILE A 151 7.37 20.30 6.18
CA ILE A 151 6.08 20.40 6.86
C ILE A 151 5.03 19.75 5.96
N ALA A 152 4.38 18.71 6.43
CA ALA A 152 3.22 18.10 5.77
C ALA A 152 1.95 18.74 6.33
N LEU A 153 1.34 19.62 5.53
CA LEU A 153 0.06 20.26 5.85
C LEU A 153 -1.08 19.31 5.47
N ALA A 154 -1.65 18.64 6.46
CA ALA A 154 -2.67 17.61 6.27
C ALA A 154 -4.08 18.16 6.51
N CYS A 155 -4.86 18.34 5.45
CA CYS A 155 -6.28 18.67 5.57
C CYS A 155 -7.07 17.40 5.89
N VAL A 156 -7.60 17.31 7.11
CA VAL A 156 -8.43 16.21 7.57
C VAL A 156 -9.90 16.57 7.40
N GLY A 157 -10.66 15.79 6.64
CA GLY A 157 -12.12 15.95 6.57
C GLY A 157 -12.79 15.48 7.85
N ASP A 158 -13.84 16.19 8.28
CA ASP A 158 -14.59 15.81 9.49
C ASP A 158 -15.34 14.48 9.34
N GLY A 159 -15.77 14.13 8.13
CA GLY A 159 -16.30 12.80 7.83
C GLY A 159 -15.21 11.73 7.80
N GLU A 160 -14.05 12.05 7.27
CA GLU A 160 -12.87 11.18 7.29
C GLU A 160 -12.41 10.86 8.71
N ALA A 161 -12.54 11.83 9.62
CA ALA A 161 -12.19 11.67 11.04
C ALA A 161 -13.00 10.57 11.76
N GLU A 162 -14.10 10.10 11.18
CA GLU A 162 -14.91 8.99 11.70
C GLU A 162 -14.40 7.59 11.27
N THR A 163 -13.45 7.51 10.33
CA THR A 163 -12.91 6.24 9.88
C THR A 163 -11.97 5.63 10.92
N GLY A 164 -11.96 4.28 11.03
CA GLY A 164 -11.05 3.58 11.94
C GLY A 164 -9.56 3.95 11.73
N PRO A 165 -9.05 3.95 10.49
CA PRO A 165 -7.66 4.33 10.22
C PRO A 165 -7.31 5.74 10.68
N LEU A 166 -8.19 6.74 10.46
CA LEU A 166 -7.90 8.10 10.93
C LEU A 166 -8.01 8.24 12.45
N ALA A 167 -9.00 7.61 13.06
CA ALA A 167 -9.17 7.65 14.52
C ALA A 167 -7.90 7.19 15.24
N THR A 168 -7.23 6.17 14.73
CA THR A 168 -5.94 5.68 15.26
C THR A 168 -4.79 6.63 14.86
N SER A 169 -4.84 7.22 13.70
CA SER A 169 -3.76 8.08 13.18
C SER A 169 -3.57 9.39 13.95
N TRP A 170 -4.49 9.80 14.82
CA TRP A 170 -4.23 10.92 15.74
C TRP A 170 -3.04 10.68 16.67
N HIS A 171 -2.61 9.42 16.84
CA HIS A 171 -1.44 9.05 17.64
C HIS A 171 -0.08 9.19 16.93
N ILE A 172 -0.03 9.61 15.66
CA ILE A 172 1.22 9.73 14.88
C ILE A 172 2.27 10.65 15.54
N ASN A 173 1.83 11.63 16.34
CA ASN A 173 2.71 12.54 17.09
C ASN A 173 3.60 11.83 18.13
N LYS A 174 3.31 10.54 18.46
CA LYS A 174 4.12 9.68 19.31
C LYS A 174 5.28 9.01 18.58
N PHE A 175 5.40 9.25 17.28
CA PHE A 175 6.44 8.69 16.41
C PHE A 175 7.27 9.77 15.68
N LEU A 176 7.01 11.05 15.92
CA LEU A 176 7.72 12.16 15.27
C LEU A 176 8.83 12.72 16.16
N ASN A 177 10.07 12.46 15.78
CA ASN A 177 11.24 13.00 16.47
C ASN A 177 11.57 14.40 15.93
N PRO A 178 11.50 15.49 16.76
CA PRO A 178 11.68 16.86 16.28
C PRO A 178 13.09 17.19 15.81
N ILE A 179 14.06 16.30 16.06
CA ILE A 179 15.46 16.48 15.62
C ILE A 179 15.64 15.99 14.18
N ILE A 180 15.21 14.77 13.88
CA ILE A 180 15.51 14.06 12.64
C ILE A 180 14.34 14.02 11.65
N ASP A 181 13.12 14.20 12.13
CA ASP A 181 11.92 14.19 11.32
C ASP A 181 11.39 15.61 11.07
N GLY A 182 10.55 15.72 10.04
CA GLY A 182 9.78 16.91 9.76
C GLY A 182 8.58 17.07 10.72
N THR A 183 7.57 17.80 10.28
CA THR A 183 6.38 18.07 11.11
C THR A 183 5.11 17.87 10.32
N VAL A 184 4.13 17.21 10.92
CA VAL A 184 2.75 17.20 10.42
C VAL A 184 2.00 18.37 11.05
N LEU A 185 1.37 19.21 10.23
CA LEU A 185 0.43 20.25 10.67
C LEU A 185 -0.99 19.83 10.25
N PRO A 186 -1.78 19.20 11.12
CA PRO A 186 -3.16 18.86 10.80
C PRO A 186 -4.05 20.10 10.77
N VAL A 187 -4.93 20.17 9.77
CA VAL A 187 -6.05 21.11 9.73
C VAL A 187 -7.34 20.30 9.66
N LEU A 188 -8.04 20.15 10.76
CA LEU A 188 -9.36 19.53 10.79
C LEU A 188 -10.38 20.50 10.17
N HIS A 189 -10.81 20.19 8.94
CA HIS A 189 -11.83 20.95 8.22
C HIS A 189 -13.23 20.49 8.65
N LEU A 190 -13.78 21.19 9.61
CA LEU A 190 -15.04 20.87 10.28
C LEU A 190 -16.20 21.60 9.58
N ASN A 191 -16.69 21.06 8.47
CA ASN A 191 -17.80 21.64 7.69
C ASN A 191 -19.20 21.15 8.09
N GLY A 192 -19.27 20.10 8.91
CA GLY A 192 -20.48 19.67 9.62
C GLY A 192 -21.27 18.57 8.98
N TYR A 193 -20.99 18.17 7.73
CA TYR A 193 -21.79 17.17 7.03
C TYR A 193 -20.93 16.25 6.13
N LYS A 194 -21.34 15.01 6.05
CA LYS A 194 -20.91 14.00 5.07
C LYS A 194 -21.74 14.13 3.76
N ILE A 195 -21.98 13.03 3.06
CA ILE A 195 -22.83 13.02 1.84
C ILE A 195 -24.27 13.43 2.15
N ALA A 196 -24.84 12.91 3.22
CA ALA A 196 -26.21 13.18 3.64
C ALA A 196 -26.37 13.40 5.16
N ASN A 197 -25.43 12.88 5.98
CA ASN A 197 -25.52 12.93 7.42
C ASN A 197 -24.61 14.01 8.03
N PRO A 198 -24.94 14.54 9.21
CA PRO A 198 -24.00 15.33 10.00
C PRO A 198 -22.78 14.50 10.42
N THR A 199 -21.68 15.18 10.70
CA THR A 199 -20.47 14.56 11.25
C THR A 199 -20.47 14.57 12.77
N LEU A 200 -19.87 13.55 13.39
CA LEU A 200 -19.83 13.40 14.84
C LEU A 200 -19.11 14.57 15.50
N LEU A 201 -17.90 14.90 15.05
CA LEU A 201 -17.08 15.96 15.63
C LEU A 201 -17.69 17.36 15.50
N ALA A 202 -18.56 17.59 14.51
CA ALA A 202 -19.26 18.86 14.38
C ALA A 202 -20.45 19.01 15.34
N ARG A 203 -20.89 17.95 15.99
CA ARG A 203 -22.05 17.92 16.88
C ARG A 203 -21.69 17.90 18.37
N ILE A 204 -20.41 17.64 18.72
CA ILE A 204 -19.96 17.76 20.10
C ILE A 204 -19.64 19.23 20.45
N PRO A 205 -19.73 19.64 21.72
CA PRO A 205 -19.35 20.98 22.16
C PRO A 205 -17.88 21.28 21.87
N ARG A 206 -17.57 22.56 21.62
CA ARG A 206 -16.19 23.02 21.31
C ARG A 206 -15.20 22.60 22.38
N GLU A 207 -15.58 22.66 23.66
CA GLU A 207 -14.69 22.31 24.78
C GLU A 207 -14.42 20.80 24.82
N GLU A 208 -15.42 19.98 24.58
CA GLU A 208 -15.26 18.52 24.46
C GLU A 208 -14.30 18.16 23.29
N LEU A 209 -14.47 18.79 22.12
CA LEU A 209 -13.56 18.60 21.00
C LEU A 209 -12.12 19.05 21.35
N ARG A 210 -11.97 20.17 22.07
CA ARG A 210 -10.67 20.63 22.54
C ARG A 210 -10.00 19.61 23.44
N GLN A 211 -10.72 19.07 24.40
CA GLN A 211 -10.23 18.06 25.35
C GLN A 211 -9.86 16.76 24.64
N LEU A 212 -10.67 16.31 23.68
CA LEU A 212 -10.38 15.15 22.86
C LEU A 212 -9.06 15.30 22.12
N LEU A 213 -8.86 16.40 21.39
CA LEU A 213 -7.65 16.64 20.61
C LEU A 213 -6.41 16.83 21.50
N ARG A 214 -6.58 17.46 22.68
CA ARG A 214 -5.52 17.54 23.70
C ARG A 214 -5.17 16.17 24.26
N GLY A 215 -6.14 15.31 24.50
CA GLY A 215 -5.93 13.93 24.94
C GLY A 215 -5.12 13.11 23.93
N TYR A 216 -5.27 13.38 22.65
CA TYR A 216 -4.40 12.84 21.61
C TYR A 216 -3.00 13.44 21.56
N GLY A 217 -2.72 14.52 22.31
CA GLY A 217 -1.40 15.18 22.37
C GLY A 217 -1.21 16.29 21.33
N TRP A 218 -2.31 16.89 20.85
CA TRP A 218 -2.28 18.04 19.96
C TRP A 218 -2.68 19.33 20.67
N GLN A 219 -2.18 20.48 20.19
CA GLN A 219 -2.62 21.81 20.64
C GLN A 219 -3.56 22.40 19.58
N PRO A 220 -4.89 22.31 19.77
CA PRO A 220 -5.84 22.82 18.78
C PRO A 220 -5.98 24.35 18.85
N ILE A 221 -5.88 24.99 17.67
CA ILE A 221 -6.11 26.42 17.43
C ILE A 221 -7.40 26.51 16.60
N PHE A 222 -8.42 27.20 17.13
CA PHE A 222 -9.74 27.24 16.50
C PHE A 222 -9.91 28.47 15.61
N VAL A 223 -10.36 28.24 14.37
CA VAL A 223 -10.76 29.24 13.38
C VAL A 223 -12.19 28.96 12.98
N GLU A 224 -13.14 29.80 13.37
CA GLU A 224 -14.57 29.51 13.26
C GLU A 224 -15.35 30.70 12.73
N GLY A 225 -16.23 30.49 11.74
CA GLY A 225 -17.08 31.53 11.18
C GLY A 225 -17.52 31.25 9.76
N SER A 226 -18.14 32.28 9.15
CA SER A 226 -18.62 32.25 7.76
C SER A 226 -18.33 33.54 6.97
N ASP A 227 -18.02 34.64 7.66
CA ASP A 227 -17.63 35.89 6.99
C ASP A 227 -16.16 35.81 6.56
N PRO A 228 -15.87 35.94 5.24
CA PRO A 228 -14.52 35.78 4.72
C PRO A 228 -13.46 36.67 5.37
N MET A 229 -13.72 37.94 5.55
CA MET A 229 -12.68 38.87 6.02
C MET A 229 -12.24 38.63 7.48
N PRO A 230 -13.13 38.44 8.46
CA PRO A 230 -12.75 37.97 9.80
C PRO A 230 -12.07 36.60 9.77
N MET A 231 -12.55 35.66 8.94
CA MET A 231 -11.96 34.33 8.84
C MET A 231 -10.52 34.38 8.31
N HIS A 232 -10.23 35.22 7.30
CA HIS A 232 -8.85 35.44 6.83
C HIS A 232 -7.93 35.96 7.93
N ARG A 233 -8.40 36.92 8.74
CA ARG A 233 -7.61 37.44 9.86
C ARG A 233 -7.32 36.40 10.91
N THR A 234 -8.34 35.67 11.33
CA THR A 234 -8.22 34.62 12.33
C THR A 234 -7.33 33.49 11.85
N MET A 235 -7.49 33.06 10.59
CA MET A 235 -6.66 32.00 10.00
C MET A 235 -5.19 32.45 9.83
N ALA A 236 -4.97 33.71 9.47
CA ALA A 236 -3.61 34.23 9.40
C ALA A 236 -2.91 34.15 10.76
N ALA A 237 -3.58 34.61 11.83
CA ALA A 237 -3.05 34.52 13.18
C ALA A 237 -2.84 33.08 13.64
N ALA A 238 -3.77 32.17 13.34
CA ALA A 238 -3.65 30.75 13.67
C ALA A 238 -2.48 30.04 12.95
N MET A 239 -2.28 30.36 11.67
CA MET A 239 -1.12 29.87 10.92
C MET A 239 0.20 30.41 11.46
N ASP A 240 0.26 31.72 11.78
CA ASP A 240 1.47 32.33 12.36
C ASP A 240 1.79 31.69 13.73
N GLU A 241 0.80 31.48 14.58
CA GLU A 241 0.97 30.79 15.88
C GLU A 241 1.46 29.36 15.67
N ALA A 242 0.86 28.60 14.73
CA ALA A 242 1.24 27.21 14.46
C ALA A 242 2.70 27.12 13.94
N ILE A 243 3.09 27.97 13.01
CA ILE A 243 4.45 27.98 12.45
C ILE A 243 5.47 28.39 13.50
N GLU A 244 5.21 29.42 14.31
CA GLU A 244 6.11 29.84 15.39
C GLU A 244 6.31 28.72 16.42
N ARG A 245 5.25 28.00 16.80
CA ARG A 245 5.36 26.84 17.69
C ARG A 245 6.22 25.72 17.05
N ILE A 246 6.01 25.41 15.77
CA ILE A 246 6.83 24.41 15.05
C ILE A 246 8.30 24.83 15.05
N HIS A 247 8.60 26.09 14.74
CA HIS A 247 9.97 26.62 14.76
C HIS A 247 10.60 26.54 16.14
N THR A 248 9.84 26.85 17.17
CA THR A 248 10.32 26.81 18.58
C THR A 248 10.65 25.38 18.99
N ILE A 249 9.72 24.44 18.77
CA ILE A 249 9.90 22.99 19.06
C ILE A 249 11.17 22.46 18.37
N ARG A 250 11.30 22.70 17.06
CA ARG A 250 12.46 22.23 16.28
C ARG A 250 13.77 22.86 16.75
N ARG A 251 13.78 24.17 16.99
CA ARG A 251 14.97 24.90 17.44
C ARG A 251 15.42 24.39 18.80
N GLU A 252 14.52 24.23 19.76
CA GLU A 252 14.83 23.74 21.09
C GLU A 252 15.37 22.32 21.05
N ALA A 253 14.68 21.38 20.39
CA ALA A 253 15.13 20.01 20.28
C ALA A 253 16.51 19.89 19.61
N ARG A 254 16.72 20.59 18.49
CA ARG A 254 17.97 20.55 17.74
C ARG A 254 19.14 21.24 18.44
N SER A 255 18.90 22.34 19.20
CA SER A 255 19.94 23.03 19.94
C SER A 255 20.39 22.29 21.19
N THR A 256 19.48 21.55 21.82
CA THR A 256 19.77 20.76 23.04
C THR A 256 20.23 19.34 22.72
N GLY A 257 19.89 18.82 21.53
CA GLY A 257 20.07 17.41 21.17
C GLY A 257 19.13 16.48 21.93
N ILE A 258 18.12 17.02 22.63
CA ILE A 258 17.18 16.23 23.44
C ILE A 258 15.90 16.02 22.64
N ALA A 259 15.60 14.76 22.33
CA ALA A 259 14.38 14.37 21.64
C ALA A 259 13.30 14.00 22.67
N GLU A 260 12.52 14.97 23.08
CA GLU A 260 11.30 14.76 23.87
C GLU A 260 10.07 14.91 22.96
N ARG A 261 8.98 14.22 23.30
CA ARG A 261 7.71 14.36 22.55
C ARG A 261 7.13 15.74 22.75
N PRO A 262 7.03 16.58 21.71
CA PRO A 262 6.40 17.88 21.84
C PRO A 262 4.87 17.78 21.71
N ILE A 263 4.19 18.80 22.21
CA ILE A 263 2.76 19.02 21.92
C ILE A 263 2.67 19.83 20.62
N TRP A 264 2.50 19.15 19.50
CA TRP A 264 2.43 19.77 18.19
C TRP A 264 1.15 20.59 18.00
N PRO A 265 1.20 21.73 17.28
CA PRO A 265 0.01 22.49 16.96
C PRO A 265 -0.85 21.76 15.90
N MET A 266 -2.15 22.04 15.94
CA MET A 266 -3.10 21.74 14.89
C MET A 266 -4.15 22.84 14.77
N ILE A 267 -4.79 22.97 13.61
CA ILE A 267 -5.85 23.94 13.39
C ILE A 267 -7.20 23.23 13.26
N VAL A 268 -8.23 23.78 13.87
CA VAL A 268 -9.62 23.36 13.69
C VAL A 268 -10.32 24.46 12.90
N LEU A 269 -10.53 24.23 11.60
CA LEU A 269 -11.22 25.16 10.72
C LEU A 269 -12.70 24.79 10.65
N ARG A 270 -13.56 25.55 11.34
CA ARG A 270 -15.02 25.39 11.27
C ARG A 270 -15.59 26.43 10.31
N SER A 271 -16.05 25.96 9.15
CA SER A 271 -16.67 26.79 8.10
C SER A 271 -17.92 26.11 7.54
N PRO A 272 -18.83 26.85 6.87
CA PRO A 272 -19.99 26.21 6.24
C PRO A 272 -19.58 25.24 5.16
N LYS A 273 -20.27 24.10 5.06
CA LYS A 273 -20.13 23.19 3.91
C LYS A 273 -20.56 23.91 2.63
N GLY A 274 -19.72 23.85 1.59
CA GLY A 274 -19.98 24.57 0.35
C GLY A 274 -19.93 26.09 0.49
N TRP A 275 -19.08 26.59 1.38
CA TRP A 275 -18.86 28.01 1.69
C TRP A 275 -18.73 28.87 0.42
N THR A 276 -19.33 30.04 0.42
CA THR A 276 -19.44 30.96 -0.72
C THR A 276 -20.26 30.46 -1.94
N GLY A 277 -20.91 29.32 -1.80
CA GLY A 277 -21.85 28.81 -2.81
C GLY A 277 -23.26 29.38 -2.67
N PRO A 278 -24.22 28.90 -3.47
CA PRO A 278 -25.61 29.26 -3.35
C PRO A 278 -26.14 28.96 -1.94
N LYS A 279 -26.82 29.92 -1.33
CA LYS A 279 -27.46 29.75 -0.01
C LYS A 279 -28.59 28.73 -0.04
N SER A 280 -29.38 28.78 -1.13
CA SER A 280 -30.47 27.86 -1.42
C SER A 280 -30.64 27.68 -2.92
N VAL A 281 -31.36 26.64 -3.32
CA VAL A 281 -31.89 26.40 -4.67
C VAL A 281 -33.36 26.10 -4.52
N GLY A 282 -34.20 27.01 -4.99
CA GLY A 282 -35.61 27.07 -4.60
C GLY A 282 -35.73 27.19 -3.07
N ASP A 283 -36.60 26.37 -2.45
CA ASP A 283 -36.80 26.33 -0.98
C ASP A 283 -35.74 25.49 -0.25
N ASN A 284 -34.82 24.86 -0.97
CA ASN A 284 -33.85 23.96 -0.39
C ASN A 284 -32.57 24.67 0.04
N LYS A 285 -32.26 24.65 1.33
CA LYS A 285 -30.97 25.11 1.85
C LYS A 285 -29.82 24.30 1.25
N VAL A 286 -28.73 24.97 0.81
CA VAL A 286 -27.54 24.39 0.21
C VAL A 286 -26.30 24.68 1.05
N GLU A 287 -25.83 25.94 1.11
CA GLU A 287 -24.66 26.29 1.90
C GLU A 287 -24.89 25.97 3.39
N GLY A 288 -23.85 25.39 4.02
CA GLY A 288 -23.93 24.96 5.42
C GLY A 288 -24.85 23.75 5.63
N PHE A 289 -25.14 22.98 4.58
CA PHE A 289 -25.98 21.80 4.63
C PHE A 289 -25.44 20.70 3.70
N TRP A 290 -25.88 19.46 3.90
CA TRP A 290 -25.39 18.32 3.12
C TRP A 290 -25.61 18.45 1.60
N ARG A 291 -26.63 19.18 1.15
CA ARG A 291 -26.91 19.41 -0.29
C ARG A 291 -25.77 20.12 -1.04
N ALA A 292 -24.87 20.79 -0.32
CA ALA A 292 -23.64 21.35 -0.89
C ALA A 292 -22.55 20.31 -1.15
N HIS A 293 -22.75 19.03 -0.79
CA HIS A 293 -21.69 18.01 -0.82
C HIS A 293 -21.08 17.85 -2.22
N GLN A 294 -21.94 17.67 -3.23
CA GLN A 294 -21.51 17.44 -4.63
C GLN A 294 -21.74 18.71 -5.47
N VAL A 295 -22.71 18.66 -6.34
CA VAL A 295 -23.02 19.69 -7.33
C VAL A 295 -24.27 20.47 -6.87
N PRO A 296 -24.13 21.71 -6.36
CA PRO A 296 -25.27 22.46 -5.84
C PRO A 296 -26.40 22.71 -6.84
N LEU A 297 -26.06 22.97 -8.09
CA LEU A 297 -27.01 23.19 -9.20
C LEU A 297 -26.97 21.99 -10.14
N THR A 298 -28.00 21.18 -10.14
CA THR A 298 -27.97 19.86 -10.82
C THR A 298 -28.37 19.90 -12.29
N ALA A 299 -29.06 20.94 -12.74
CA ALA A 299 -29.63 21.06 -14.10
C ALA A 299 -29.47 22.44 -14.76
N PRO A 300 -28.37 23.18 -14.60
CA PRO A 300 -28.27 24.57 -15.16
C PRO A 300 -28.26 24.59 -16.69
N LYS A 301 -27.99 23.47 -17.35
CA LYS A 301 -28.06 23.36 -18.80
C LYS A 301 -29.49 23.37 -19.32
N GLN A 302 -30.40 22.69 -18.63
CA GLN A 302 -31.81 22.53 -18.99
C GLN A 302 -32.70 23.59 -18.33
N ASP A 303 -32.39 23.98 -17.11
CA ASP A 303 -33.15 24.91 -16.28
C ASP A 303 -32.57 26.33 -16.39
N PRO A 304 -33.28 27.30 -17.01
CA PRO A 304 -32.81 28.66 -17.13
C PRO A 304 -32.60 29.36 -15.77
N GLU A 305 -33.39 29.01 -14.75
CA GLU A 305 -33.27 29.62 -13.42
C GLU A 305 -31.98 29.13 -12.73
N GLN A 306 -31.69 27.83 -12.77
CA GLN A 306 -30.44 27.34 -12.25
C GLN A 306 -29.22 27.87 -13.02
N ARG A 307 -29.33 28.08 -14.32
CA ARG A 307 -28.29 28.73 -15.13
C ARG A 307 -28.07 30.19 -14.74
N ARG A 308 -29.13 30.94 -14.48
CA ARG A 308 -29.04 32.29 -13.94
C ARG A 308 -28.35 32.32 -12.57
N LEU A 309 -28.74 31.42 -11.65
CA LEU A 309 -28.10 31.26 -10.34
C LEU A 309 -26.62 30.91 -10.47
N LEU A 310 -26.24 30.03 -11.41
CA LEU A 310 -24.84 29.70 -11.66
C LEU A 310 -24.05 30.95 -12.15
N GLU A 311 -24.61 31.71 -13.05
CA GLU A 311 -23.99 32.94 -13.56
C GLU A 311 -23.80 33.96 -12.44
N GLU A 312 -24.82 34.17 -11.61
CA GLU A 312 -24.75 35.04 -10.43
C GLU A 312 -23.72 34.56 -9.42
N TRP A 313 -23.65 33.25 -9.18
CA TRP A 313 -22.65 32.66 -8.31
C TRP A 313 -21.23 32.90 -8.83
N LEU A 314 -20.96 32.64 -10.10
CA LEU A 314 -19.67 32.91 -10.72
C LEU A 314 -19.33 34.41 -10.67
N LYS A 315 -20.30 35.31 -10.97
CA LYS A 315 -20.13 36.77 -10.90
C LYS A 315 -19.87 37.27 -9.47
N SER A 316 -20.35 36.58 -8.45
CA SER A 316 -20.12 36.95 -7.05
C SER A 316 -18.64 36.96 -6.67
N TYR A 317 -17.80 36.15 -7.36
CA TYR A 317 -16.34 36.17 -7.21
C TYR A 317 -15.66 37.35 -7.90
N ARG A 318 -16.37 38.09 -8.73
CA ARG A 318 -15.87 39.26 -9.49
C ARG A 318 -14.64 38.94 -10.33
N PRO A 319 -14.75 38.00 -11.31
CA PRO A 319 -13.60 37.52 -12.08
C PRO A 319 -12.84 38.62 -12.82
N TRP A 320 -13.48 39.72 -13.19
CA TRP A 320 -12.86 40.91 -13.81
C TRP A 320 -11.90 41.69 -12.87
N GLU A 321 -11.94 41.46 -11.56
CA GLU A 321 -10.99 41.98 -10.59
C GLU A 321 -9.82 41.00 -10.33
N LEU A 322 -9.89 39.79 -10.91
CA LEU A 322 -8.96 38.68 -10.64
C LEU A 322 -8.09 38.33 -11.83
N PHE A 323 -8.67 38.39 -13.01
CA PHE A 323 -8.00 38.04 -14.27
C PHE A 323 -8.03 39.23 -15.24
N ASP A 324 -6.96 39.38 -16.03
CA ASP A 324 -6.91 40.36 -17.11
C ASP A 324 -7.70 39.92 -18.35
N ALA A 325 -7.71 40.76 -19.38
CA ALA A 325 -8.41 40.47 -20.63
C ALA A 325 -7.90 39.19 -21.35
N ASN A 326 -6.67 38.76 -21.07
CA ASN A 326 -6.09 37.55 -21.62
C ASN A 326 -6.36 36.30 -20.76
N GLY A 327 -7.04 36.44 -19.61
CA GLY A 327 -7.31 35.34 -18.69
C GLY A 327 -6.16 35.05 -17.73
N THR A 328 -5.17 35.91 -17.69
CA THR A 328 -4.02 35.76 -16.78
C THR A 328 -4.35 36.35 -15.40
N LEU A 329 -4.01 35.64 -14.33
CA LEU A 329 -4.16 36.15 -12.97
C LEU A 329 -3.39 37.47 -12.81
N LEU A 330 -4.00 38.50 -12.22
CA LEU A 330 -3.38 39.82 -12.03
C LEU A 330 -2.05 39.69 -11.26
N GLY A 331 -1.04 40.48 -11.65
CA GLY A 331 0.32 40.36 -11.15
C GLY A 331 0.43 40.47 -9.62
N GLU A 332 -0.33 41.38 -9.01
CA GLU A 332 -0.38 41.57 -7.55
C GLU A 332 -0.97 40.34 -6.82
N LEU A 333 -1.91 39.64 -7.43
CA LEU A 333 -2.45 38.37 -6.87
C LEU A 333 -1.48 37.22 -7.06
N ARG A 334 -0.80 37.17 -8.20
CA ARG A 334 0.22 36.14 -8.49
C ARG A 334 1.36 36.17 -7.45
N GLN A 335 1.70 37.36 -6.94
CA GLN A 335 2.72 37.53 -5.91
C GLN A 335 2.40 36.82 -4.58
N LEU A 336 1.17 36.39 -4.32
CA LEU A 336 0.84 35.60 -3.14
C LEU A 336 1.39 34.16 -3.25
N SER A 337 1.50 33.63 -4.45
CA SER A 337 2.04 32.30 -4.65
C SER A 337 3.56 32.29 -4.41
N PRO A 338 4.11 31.25 -3.74
CA PRO A 338 5.54 31.01 -3.69
C PRO A 338 6.14 30.81 -5.08
N THR A 339 7.46 30.75 -5.19
CA THR A 339 8.15 30.56 -6.48
C THR A 339 9.01 29.29 -6.46
N GLY A 340 9.21 28.71 -7.64
CA GLY A 340 10.06 27.53 -7.80
C GLY A 340 9.62 26.34 -6.93
N PRO A 341 10.58 25.63 -6.31
CA PRO A 341 10.28 24.43 -5.52
C PRO A 341 9.57 24.71 -4.18
N LEU A 342 9.41 25.98 -3.79
CA LEU A 342 8.63 26.33 -2.61
C LEU A 342 7.10 26.30 -2.87
N ARG A 343 6.66 26.28 -4.13
CA ARG A 343 5.25 26.01 -4.44
C ARG A 343 4.90 24.58 -4.04
N MET A 344 3.81 24.38 -3.31
CA MET A 344 3.39 23.05 -2.89
C MET A 344 3.15 22.11 -4.09
N GLY A 345 2.66 22.66 -5.24
CA GLY A 345 2.46 21.91 -6.48
C GLY A 345 3.74 21.46 -7.20
N SER A 346 4.88 22.15 -6.95
CA SER A 346 6.19 21.85 -7.57
C SER A 346 7.23 21.39 -6.54
N ASN A 347 6.82 21.11 -5.30
CA ASN A 347 7.74 20.67 -4.26
C ASN A 347 8.32 19.28 -4.60
N PRO A 348 9.64 19.09 -4.58
CA PRO A 348 10.25 17.80 -4.92
C PRO A 348 9.83 16.66 -4.00
N HIS A 349 9.48 16.92 -2.73
CA HIS A 349 8.94 15.88 -1.83
C HIS A 349 7.56 15.37 -2.32
N ALA A 350 6.80 16.17 -3.06
CA ALA A 350 5.56 15.72 -3.66
C ALA A 350 5.73 14.95 -4.98
N ASN A 351 6.97 14.82 -5.45
CA ASN A 351 7.39 13.91 -6.52
C ASN A 351 8.67 13.18 -6.06
N GLY A 352 8.57 12.47 -4.93
CA GLY A 352 9.70 11.99 -4.15
C GLY A 352 10.65 11.07 -4.89
N GLY A 353 10.24 10.45 -6.00
CA GLY A 353 11.13 9.69 -6.85
C GLY A 353 12.33 10.50 -7.34
N VAL A 354 12.22 11.83 -7.51
CA VAL A 354 13.37 12.70 -7.85
C VAL A 354 14.37 12.84 -6.70
N LEU A 355 13.95 12.57 -5.47
CA LEU A 355 14.81 12.60 -4.27
C LEU A 355 15.36 11.22 -3.91
N ARG A 356 14.82 10.17 -4.52
CA ARG A 356 15.18 8.79 -4.22
C ARG A 356 16.65 8.52 -4.59
N LYS A 357 17.39 8.00 -3.62
CA LYS A 357 18.74 7.48 -3.84
C LYS A 357 18.69 5.96 -3.99
N PRO A 358 19.53 5.36 -4.83
CA PRO A 358 19.62 3.89 -4.90
C PRO A 358 19.90 3.30 -3.52
N LEU A 359 19.24 2.18 -3.20
CA LEU A 359 19.49 1.45 -1.97
C LEU A 359 20.79 0.63 -2.11
N HIS A 360 21.70 0.79 -1.16
CA HIS A 360 22.94 0.05 -1.10
C HIS A 360 22.77 -1.22 -0.26
N LEU A 361 22.54 -2.34 -0.92
CA LEU A 361 22.43 -3.63 -0.23
C LEU A 361 23.82 -4.22 0.10
N PRO A 362 23.96 -4.95 1.20
CA PRO A 362 25.12 -5.79 1.45
C PRO A 362 25.09 -7.02 0.52
N PRO A 363 26.23 -7.68 0.28
CA PRO A 363 26.24 -8.98 -0.41
C PRO A 363 25.50 -10.02 0.44
N LEU A 364 24.90 -11.02 -0.19
CA LEU A 364 24.06 -12.01 0.49
C LEU A 364 24.86 -13.15 1.17
N GLU A 365 26.09 -13.40 0.74
CA GLU A 365 26.92 -14.52 1.18
C GLU A 365 27.07 -14.62 2.71
N PRO A 366 27.17 -13.50 3.48
CA PRO A 366 27.24 -13.58 4.94
C PRO A 366 25.98 -14.11 5.63
N TYR A 367 24.84 -14.10 4.95
CA TYR A 367 23.54 -14.51 5.49
C TYR A 367 23.11 -15.88 4.98
N GLU A 368 23.90 -16.51 4.12
CA GLU A 368 23.60 -17.81 3.54
C GLU A 368 23.41 -18.87 4.60
N VAL A 369 22.32 -19.60 4.51
CA VAL A 369 22.15 -20.86 5.24
C VAL A 369 22.88 -21.95 4.47
N THR A 370 23.89 -22.56 5.10
CA THR A 370 24.66 -23.64 4.49
C THR A 370 23.78 -24.87 4.24
N VAL A 371 23.66 -25.25 2.98
CA VAL A 371 22.92 -26.45 2.53
C VAL A 371 23.88 -27.39 1.81
N GLU A 372 24.43 -28.36 2.53
CA GLU A 372 25.33 -29.36 1.94
C GLU A 372 24.59 -30.35 1.03
N SER A 373 23.38 -30.71 1.43
CA SER A 373 22.50 -31.58 0.66
C SER A 373 21.04 -31.12 0.79
N PRO A 374 20.25 -31.09 -0.30
CA PRO A 374 18.85 -30.70 -0.25
C PRO A 374 18.05 -31.49 0.78
N GLY A 375 17.23 -30.81 1.55
CA GLY A 375 16.30 -31.43 2.49
C GLY A 375 16.88 -31.98 3.77
N ARG A 376 18.14 -31.67 4.11
CA ARG A 376 18.85 -32.17 5.33
C ARG A 376 19.00 -31.11 6.42
N THR A 377 19.22 -29.87 6.06
CA THR A 377 19.38 -28.73 6.96
C THR A 377 18.04 -28.19 7.41
N GLU A 378 17.92 -27.71 8.63
CA GLU A 378 16.80 -26.89 9.10
C GLU A 378 17.27 -25.51 9.53
N ALA A 379 16.49 -24.47 9.19
CA ALA A 379 16.70 -23.10 9.62
C ALA A 379 15.39 -22.31 9.63
N GLU A 380 15.37 -21.19 10.36
CA GLU A 380 14.30 -20.20 10.30
C GLU A 380 14.47 -19.37 9.02
N ASN A 381 13.46 -19.34 8.14
CA ASN A 381 13.58 -18.67 6.84
C ASN A 381 13.76 -17.14 7.00
N THR A 382 13.07 -16.53 7.95
CA THR A 382 13.03 -15.05 8.10
C THR A 382 14.19 -14.49 8.94
N TYR A 383 14.91 -15.30 9.71
CA TYR A 383 16.02 -14.81 10.52
C TYR A 383 17.18 -14.23 9.68
N PRO A 384 17.67 -14.90 8.62
CA PRO A 384 18.68 -14.32 7.74
C PRO A 384 18.20 -13.03 7.04
N LEU A 385 16.92 -12.94 6.71
CA LEU A 385 16.33 -11.70 6.19
C LEU A 385 16.42 -10.56 7.21
N GLY A 386 16.18 -10.84 8.49
CA GLY A 386 16.37 -9.86 9.57
C GLY A 386 17.79 -9.34 9.67
N GLU A 387 18.79 -10.19 9.43
CA GLU A 387 20.20 -9.80 9.38
C GLU A 387 20.52 -8.96 8.14
N LEU A 388 20.00 -9.34 6.98
CA LEU A 388 20.10 -8.55 5.74
C LEU A 388 19.48 -7.14 5.91
N LEU A 389 18.29 -7.05 6.48
CA LEU A 389 17.61 -5.77 6.74
C LEU A 389 18.40 -4.91 7.73
N ARG A 390 18.98 -5.48 8.79
CA ARG A 390 19.87 -4.79 9.71
C ARG A 390 21.01 -4.09 8.96
N ASP A 391 21.71 -4.82 8.13
CA ASP A 391 22.88 -4.30 7.44
C ASP A 391 22.51 -3.38 6.25
N ALA A 392 21.34 -3.59 5.65
CA ALA A 392 20.76 -2.64 4.70
C ALA A 392 20.45 -1.29 5.38
N ILE A 393 19.88 -1.30 6.59
CA ILE A 393 19.65 -0.09 7.39
C ILE A 393 20.99 0.59 7.72
N ALA A 394 22.01 -0.17 8.14
CA ALA A 394 23.33 0.38 8.47
C ALA A 394 23.98 1.12 7.28
N ARG A 395 23.80 0.60 6.08
CA ARG A 395 24.33 1.22 4.85
C ARG A 395 23.49 2.40 4.33
N ASN A 396 22.23 2.50 4.79
CA ASN A 396 21.26 3.51 4.34
C ASN A 396 20.52 4.15 5.53
N PRO A 397 21.23 4.80 6.47
CA PRO A 397 20.71 5.12 7.81
C PRO A 397 19.48 6.05 7.82
N HIS A 398 19.25 6.84 6.76
CA HIS A 398 18.13 7.77 6.65
C HIS A 398 17.25 7.48 5.44
N ALA A 399 17.31 6.27 4.89
CA ALA A 399 16.59 5.93 3.66
C ALA A 399 15.64 4.76 3.79
N ILE A 400 15.76 3.93 4.83
CA ILE A 400 14.92 2.74 5.02
C ILE A 400 14.40 2.64 6.44
N ARG A 401 13.11 2.28 6.60
CA ARG A 401 12.45 1.92 7.86
C ARG A 401 11.70 0.61 7.73
N VAL A 402 11.56 -0.09 8.85
CA VAL A 402 10.74 -1.29 8.97
C VAL A 402 9.46 -0.95 9.73
N PHE A 403 8.35 -1.50 9.27
CA PHE A 403 7.02 -1.28 9.84
C PHE A 403 6.38 -2.62 10.20
N GLY A 404 5.81 -2.75 11.40
CA GLY A 404 5.16 -4.00 11.82
C GLY A 404 4.24 -3.80 13.02
N PRO A 405 3.15 -4.59 13.13
CA PRO A 405 2.17 -4.44 14.21
C PRO A 405 2.60 -5.21 15.48
N ASP A 406 3.74 -4.81 16.09
CA ASP A 406 4.33 -5.45 17.29
C ASP A 406 4.78 -6.90 17.04
N GLU A 407 5.21 -7.20 15.81
CA GLU A 407 5.51 -8.58 15.39
C GLU A 407 6.96 -8.81 14.96
N THR A 408 7.86 -7.82 15.09
CA THR A 408 9.26 -7.95 14.62
C THR A 408 9.99 -9.11 15.27
N HIS A 409 9.88 -9.27 16.58
CA HIS A 409 10.41 -10.44 17.29
C HIS A 409 9.73 -11.74 16.87
N SER A 410 8.42 -11.72 16.82
CA SER A 410 7.62 -12.88 16.45
C SER A 410 7.92 -13.36 15.04
N ASN A 411 8.15 -12.44 14.10
CA ASN A 411 8.51 -12.75 12.72
C ASN A 411 9.99 -13.04 12.50
N ARG A 412 10.77 -13.23 13.58
CA ARG A 412 12.21 -13.53 13.56
C ARG A 412 13.09 -12.47 12.90
N LEU A 413 12.64 -11.22 12.89
CA LEU A 413 13.40 -10.09 12.35
C LEU A 413 14.21 -9.34 13.42
N GLN A 414 14.26 -9.84 14.65
CA GLN A 414 14.91 -9.18 15.80
C GLN A 414 16.42 -8.93 15.65
N ALA A 415 17.06 -9.52 14.64
CA ALA A 415 18.46 -9.20 14.33
C ALA A 415 18.66 -7.70 14.06
N ILE A 416 17.61 -6.99 13.59
CA ILE A 416 17.58 -5.54 13.37
C ILE A 416 17.89 -4.78 14.66
N TYR A 417 17.45 -5.27 15.82
CA TYR A 417 17.66 -4.63 17.11
C TYR A 417 19.11 -4.64 17.61
N LYS A 418 20.00 -5.39 16.97
CA LYS A 418 21.44 -5.29 17.19
C LYS A 418 22.02 -3.96 16.67
N LEU A 419 21.35 -3.28 15.74
CA LEU A 419 21.79 -2.02 15.15
C LEU A 419 20.92 -0.84 15.60
N THR A 420 19.63 -0.98 15.58
CA THR A 420 18.64 0.06 15.85
C THR A 420 17.58 -0.47 16.79
N LYS A 421 16.56 0.37 17.09
CA LYS A 421 15.50 -0.01 18.01
C LYS A 421 14.14 0.41 17.44
N LYS A 422 13.07 0.15 18.21
CA LYS A 422 11.71 0.64 17.95
C LYS A 422 11.66 2.14 18.20
N LEU A 423 11.06 2.88 17.28
CA LEU A 423 10.82 4.31 17.43
C LEU A 423 9.72 4.56 18.47
N TRP A 424 10.06 5.31 19.52
CA TRP A 424 9.13 5.60 20.59
C TRP A 424 9.38 7.00 21.19
N MET A 425 8.40 7.88 21.10
CA MET A 425 8.53 9.26 21.58
C MET A 425 7.83 9.54 22.91
N GLU A 426 7.03 8.58 23.42
CA GLU A 426 6.40 8.68 24.75
C GLU A 426 7.38 8.38 25.89
N ASP A 427 6.95 8.57 27.14
CA ASP A 427 7.76 8.30 28.30
C ASP A 427 8.24 6.84 28.34
N PHE A 428 9.44 6.63 28.88
CA PHE A 428 9.98 5.31 29.19
C PHE A 428 9.67 4.98 30.64
N MET A 429 9.07 3.83 30.88
CA MET A 429 8.94 3.27 32.21
C MET A 429 10.25 2.60 32.67
N PRO A 430 10.50 2.43 33.97
CA PRO A 430 11.72 1.76 34.44
C PRO A 430 11.93 0.36 33.83
N GLU A 431 10.86 -0.37 33.57
CA GLU A 431 10.84 -1.68 32.95
C GLU A 431 11.31 -1.63 31.49
N ASP A 432 11.00 -0.55 30.77
CA ASP A 432 11.36 -0.36 29.36
C ASP A 432 12.88 -0.19 29.17
N LEU A 433 13.59 0.32 30.19
CA LEU A 433 15.02 0.55 30.13
C LEU A 433 15.85 -0.76 30.13
N ASN A 434 15.24 -1.87 30.53
CA ASN A 434 15.90 -3.17 30.73
C ASN A 434 15.41 -4.23 29.74
N GLY A 435 15.25 -3.89 28.43
CA GLY A 435 15.00 -4.91 27.41
C GLY A 435 13.85 -4.67 26.45
N SER A 436 13.18 -3.52 26.48
CA SER A 436 12.07 -3.22 25.56
C SER A 436 12.50 -2.76 24.17
N GLU A 437 13.80 -2.53 23.96
CA GLU A 437 14.35 -2.12 22.66
C GLU A 437 13.70 -0.85 22.08
N LEU A 438 13.36 0.10 22.94
CA LEU A 438 12.79 1.41 22.56
C LEU A 438 13.89 2.46 22.38
N SER A 439 13.71 3.37 21.42
CA SER A 439 14.60 4.52 21.18
C SER A 439 13.87 5.69 20.56
N ARG A 440 14.37 6.90 20.79
CA ARG A 440 13.87 8.13 20.17
C ARG A 440 14.20 8.23 18.67
N ASP A 441 15.19 7.49 18.20
CA ASP A 441 15.70 7.50 16.82
C ASP A 441 15.60 6.13 16.12
N GLY A 442 14.78 5.24 16.66
CA GLY A 442 14.57 3.90 16.14
C GLY A 442 14.15 3.87 14.67
N ARG A 443 14.59 2.83 13.96
CA ARG A 443 14.24 2.62 12.53
C ARG A 443 13.11 1.62 12.34
N VAL A 444 12.63 1.01 13.41
CA VAL A 444 11.47 0.11 13.42
C VAL A 444 10.29 0.87 13.98
N VAL A 445 9.21 0.95 13.24
CA VAL A 445 7.96 1.61 13.64
C VAL A 445 6.95 0.51 13.94
N GLU A 446 6.60 0.37 15.21
CA GLU A 446 5.61 -0.62 15.65
C GLU A 446 4.40 0.06 16.29
N MET A 447 3.23 -0.35 15.82
CA MET A 447 1.94 0.06 16.33
C MET A 447 0.91 -1.03 16.01
N LEU A 448 0.08 -1.41 16.94
CA LEU A 448 -0.95 -2.43 16.69
C LEU A 448 -2.10 -1.85 15.85
N SER A 449 -1.74 -1.40 14.65
CA SER A 449 -2.62 -0.85 13.63
C SER A 449 -1.95 -0.92 12.26
N GLU A 450 -2.18 -1.99 11.56
CA GLU A 450 -1.65 -2.25 10.21
C GLU A 450 -2.05 -1.14 9.23
N HIS A 451 -3.27 -0.61 9.33
CA HIS A 451 -3.73 0.53 8.52
C HIS A 451 -2.81 1.75 8.65
N THR A 452 -2.53 2.16 9.89
CA THR A 452 -1.70 3.34 10.16
C THR A 452 -0.27 3.12 9.68
N LEU A 453 0.28 1.93 9.92
CA LEU A 453 1.65 1.57 9.53
C LEU A 453 1.84 1.57 8.01
N VAL A 454 0.94 0.96 7.25
CA VAL A 454 1.05 0.95 5.78
C VAL A 454 0.80 2.32 5.19
N GLY A 455 -0.05 3.15 5.81
CA GLY A 455 -0.21 4.54 5.45
C GLY A 455 1.07 5.35 5.71
N MET A 456 1.75 5.13 6.84
CA MET A 456 3.07 5.73 7.12
C MET A 456 4.11 5.26 6.08
N MET A 457 4.15 3.96 5.79
CA MET A 457 5.08 3.43 4.79
C MET A 457 4.83 4.04 3.41
N GLU A 458 3.59 4.18 2.97
CA GLU A 458 3.28 4.79 1.68
C GLU A 458 3.74 6.25 1.61
N GLY A 459 3.44 7.07 2.62
CA GLY A 459 3.93 8.44 2.69
C GLY A 459 5.47 8.54 2.63
N TYR A 460 6.15 7.58 3.26
CA TYR A 460 7.61 7.47 3.27
C TYR A 460 8.17 7.12 1.89
N LEU A 461 7.55 6.16 1.19
CA LEU A 461 7.91 5.78 -0.19
C LEU A 461 7.70 6.95 -1.17
N LEU A 462 6.54 7.61 -1.09
CA LEU A 462 6.15 8.70 -1.98
C LEU A 462 7.01 9.95 -1.84
N THR A 463 7.78 10.07 -0.74
CA THR A 463 8.77 11.13 -0.53
C THR A 463 10.22 10.69 -0.76
N GLY A 464 10.44 9.56 -1.44
CA GLY A 464 11.73 9.13 -1.95
C GLY A 464 12.54 8.22 -1.02
N ARG A 465 11.89 7.53 -0.11
CA ARG A 465 12.47 6.60 0.86
C ARG A 465 12.11 5.14 0.53
N TYR A 466 12.52 4.19 1.40
CA TYR A 466 12.25 2.76 1.28
C TYR A 466 11.59 2.24 2.55
N GLY A 467 10.61 1.37 2.37
CA GLY A 467 9.88 0.75 3.47
C GLY A 467 9.86 -0.78 3.35
N PHE A 468 9.82 -1.44 4.49
CA PHE A 468 9.58 -2.88 4.58
C PHE A 468 8.52 -3.13 5.65
N PHE A 469 7.37 -3.65 5.24
CA PHE A 469 6.27 -3.99 6.14
C PHE A 469 6.22 -5.50 6.34
N HIS A 470 5.88 -5.93 7.55
CA HIS A 470 5.63 -7.33 7.84
C HIS A 470 4.37 -7.50 8.69
N THR A 471 3.64 -8.59 8.47
CA THR A 471 2.44 -8.95 9.25
C THR A 471 2.16 -10.44 9.19
N TYR A 472 1.29 -10.94 10.09
CA TYR A 472 0.76 -12.29 10.03
C TYR A 472 -0.21 -12.45 8.85
N GLU A 473 -0.22 -13.63 8.25
CA GLU A 473 -0.98 -13.90 7.02
C GLU A 473 -2.47 -13.63 7.19
N ALA A 474 -3.07 -14.10 8.27
CA ALA A 474 -4.51 -13.92 8.52
C ALA A 474 -4.92 -12.44 8.66
N PHE A 475 -3.99 -11.57 9.07
CA PHE A 475 -4.25 -10.13 9.27
C PHE A 475 -3.83 -9.27 8.08
N ALA A 476 -3.25 -9.87 7.03
CA ALA A 476 -2.92 -9.15 5.81
C ALA A 476 -4.17 -8.52 5.14
N HIS A 477 -5.37 -9.05 5.36
CA HIS A 477 -6.60 -8.43 4.90
C HIS A 477 -6.87 -7.04 5.48
N VAL A 478 -6.32 -6.71 6.65
CA VAL A 478 -6.46 -5.38 7.27
C VAL A 478 -5.81 -4.30 6.39
N ILE A 479 -4.72 -4.63 5.68
CA ILE A 479 -4.05 -3.67 4.79
C ILE A 479 -4.63 -3.61 3.37
N ALA A 480 -5.66 -4.39 3.06
CA ALA A 480 -6.17 -4.56 1.69
C ALA A 480 -6.59 -3.23 1.04
N SER A 481 -7.21 -2.31 1.79
CA SER A 481 -7.63 -1.02 1.25
C SER A 481 -6.44 -0.16 0.84
N MET A 482 -5.43 -0.07 1.70
CA MET A 482 -4.23 0.74 1.42
C MET A 482 -3.36 0.12 0.32
N PHE A 483 -3.19 -1.20 0.33
CA PHE A 483 -2.55 -1.93 -0.77
C PHE A 483 -3.25 -1.65 -2.11
N ASN A 484 -4.59 -1.70 -2.12
CA ASN A 484 -5.39 -1.43 -3.30
C ASN A 484 -5.21 0.02 -3.80
N GLN A 485 -5.20 1.00 -2.90
CA GLN A 485 -4.97 2.40 -3.22
C GLN A 485 -3.56 2.61 -3.80
N HIS A 486 -2.52 2.06 -3.16
CA HIS A 486 -1.14 2.20 -3.62
C HIS A 486 -0.92 1.54 -5.00
N ALA A 487 -1.45 0.33 -5.21
CA ALA A 487 -1.38 -0.33 -6.51
C ALA A 487 -2.05 0.48 -7.63
N LYS A 488 -3.21 1.11 -7.35
CA LYS A 488 -3.87 2.01 -8.29
C LYS A 488 -3.12 3.32 -8.51
N TRP A 489 -2.49 3.87 -7.46
CA TRP A 489 -1.61 5.02 -7.58
C TRP A 489 -0.48 4.74 -8.58
N LEU A 490 0.22 3.61 -8.43
CA LEU A 490 1.30 3.22 -9.32
C LEU A 490 0.81 2.97 -10.76
N GLU A 491 -0.35 2.33 -10.93
CA GLU A 491 -0.97 2.12 -12.25
C GLU A 491 -1.32 3.45 -12.92
N SER A 492 -1.87 4.41 -12.18
CA SER A 492 -2.13 5.76 -12.69
C SER A 492 -0.84 6.50 -13.04
N CYS A 493 0.21 6.36 -12.23
CA CYS A 493 1.53 6.93 -12.56
C CYS A 493 2.05 6.40 -13.88
N LEU A 494 1.91 5.09 -14.12
CA LEU A 494 2.38 4.45 -15.34
C LEU A 494 1.66 4.95 -16.61
N HIS A 495 0.36 5.18 -16.52
CA HIS A 495 -0.48 5.47 -17.70
C HIS A 495 -0.89 6.93 -17.85
N HIS A 496 -1.03 7.67 -16.76
CA HIS A 496 -1.62 9.01 -16.77
C HIS A 496 -0.71 10.11 -16.22
N ALA A 497 0.28 9.76 -15.41
CA ALA A 497 1.22 10.72 -14.83
C ALA A 497 2.69 10.31 -15.05
N PRO A 498 3.13 10.11 -16.32
CA PRO A 498 4.50 9.63 -16.63
C PRO A 498 5.60 10.62 -16.23
N TRP A 499 5.26 11.84 -15.84
CA TRP A 499 6.16 12.85 -15.31
C TRP A 499 6.58 12.57 -13.85
N ARG A 500 5.88 11.68 -13.15
CA ARG A 500 6.30 11.27 -11.81
C ARG A 500 7.50 10.34 -11.86
N ALA A 501 8.52 10.70 -11.10
CA ALA A 501 9.71 9.88 -11.00
C ALA A 501 9.43 8.58 -10.22
N PRO A 502 10.08 7.45 -10.58
CA PRO A 502 9.87 6.16 -9.92
C PRO A 502 10.23 6.20 -8.45
N ILE A 503 9.35 5.65 -7.61
CA ILE A 503 9.53 5.53 -6.16
C ILE A 503 10.06 4.13 -5.77
N GLY A 504 10.49 3.97 -4.51
CA GLY A 504 10.87 2.68 -3.94
C GLY A 504 9.70 1.68 -3.92
N PRO A 505 9.99 0.39 -3.84
CA PRO A 505 8.98 -0.66 -3.85
C PRO A 505 8.17 -0.70 -2.55
N TRP A 506 6.91 -1.08 -2.65
CA TRP A 506 6.07 -1.42 -1.50
C TRP A 506 6.30 -2.88 -1.15
N ASN A 507 7.14 -3.16 -0.14
CA ASN A 507 7.51 -4.53 0.26
C ASN A 507 6.68 -4.99 1.45
N CYS A 508 6.06 -6.15 1.33
CA CYS A 508 5.27 -6.77 2.39
C CYS A 508 5.70 -8.24 2.57
N LEU A 509 6.25 -8.55 3.74
CA LEU A 509 6.44 -9.92 4.21
C LEU A 509 5.17 -10.38 4.94
N ILE A 510 4.57 -11.43 4.42
CA ILE A 510 3.46 -12.14 5.04
C ILE A 510 4.04 -13.39 5.70
N SER A 511 4.00 -13.41 7.03
CA SER A 511 4.56 -14.48 7.84
C SER A 511 3.51 -15.12 8.75
N SER A 512 3.90 -16.03 9.63
CA SER A 512 2.92 -16.78 10.43
C SER A 512 1.84 -17.41 9.57
N THR A 513 2.28 -18.15 8.57
CA THR A 513 1.45 -18.67 7.50
C THR A 513 0.39 -19.66 7.99
N VAL A 514 -0.69 -19.79 7.24
CA VAL A 514 -1.84 -20.66 7.55
C VAL A 514 -1.41 -22.07 8.04
N TRP A 515 -0.39 -22.65 7.43
CA TRP A 515 0.05 -24.02 7.72
C TRP A 515 0.82 -24.19 9.04
N ARG A 516 1.19 -23.10 9.68
CA ARG A 516 1.91 -23.05 10.96
C ARG A 516 1.12 -22.31 12.06
N GLN A 517 -0.17 -22.06 11.79
CA GLN A 517 -1.12 -21.50 12.77
C GLN A 517 -2.06 -22.57 13.33
N ASP A 518 -1.61 -23.81 13.34
CA ASP A 518 -2.27 -24.97 13.92
C ASP A 518 -2.61 -24.79 15.42
N HIS A 519 -1.75 -24.08 16.16
CA HIS A 519 -1.87 -23.82 17.60
C HIS A 519 -2.72 -22.60 17.96
N ASN A 520 -2.87 -21.62 17.07
CA ASN A 520 -3.69 -20.41 17.29
C ASN A 520 -5.13 -20.58 16.85
N GLY A 521 -5.46 -21.65 16.14
CA GLY A 521 -6.80 -21.99 15.69
C GLY A 521 -7.26 -21.23 14.46
N PHE A 522 -8.53 -21.42 14.11
CA PHE A 522 -9.09 -21.08 12.82
C PHE A 522 -9.05 -19.59 12.47
N THR A 523 -9.12 -18.71 13.48
CA THR A 523 -9.07 -17.25 13.27
C THR A 523 -7.74 -16.72 12.73
N HIS A 524 -6.66 -17.52 12.83
CA HIS A 524 -5.31 -17.20 12.34
C HIS A 524 -4.97 -17.95 11.05
N GLN A 525 -5.96 -18.55 10.41
CA GLN A 525 -5.78 -19.43 9.24
C GLN A 525 -6.52 -18.85 8.03
N ASP A 526 -5.90 -17.88 7.34
CA ASP A 526 -6.47 -17.27 6.12
C ASP A 526 -5.35 -16.83 5.16
N PRO A 527 -5.12 -17.54 4.04
CA PRO A 527 -4.14 -17.18 3.02
C PRO A 527 -4.71 -16.29 1.90
N GLY A 528 -5.92 -15.74 2.04
CA GLY A 528 -6.68 -15.12 0.95
C GLY A 528 -6.14 -13.79 0.43
N PHE A 529 -5.21 -13.14 1.11
CA PHE A 529 -4.66 -11.86 0.65
C PHE A 529 -3.95 -11.96 -0.72
N ILE A 530 -3.29 -13.09 -1.01
CA ILE A 530 -2.64 -13.32 -2.31
C ILE A 530 -3.64 -13.43 -3.47
N ASP A 531 -4.87 -13.86 -3.22
CA ASP A 531 -5.95 -13.85 -4.22
C ASP A 531 -6.36 -12.42 -4.60
N LEU A 532 -6.42 -11.51 -3.60
CA LEU A 532 -6.63 -10.09 -3.85
C LEU A 532 -5.48 -9.51 -4.68
N ALA A 533 -4.24 -9.81 -4.31
CA ALA A 533 -3.04 -9.37 -5.03
C ALA A 533 -3.04 -9.87 -6.47
N GLY A 534 -3.45 -11.11 -6.71
CA GLY A 534 -3.58 -11.74 -8.03
C GLY A 534 -4.57 -11.05 -8.97
N ASN A 535 -5.44 -10.16 -8.47
CA ASN A 535 -6.38 -9.39 -9.28
C ASN A 535 -5.84 -8.03 -9.76
N LYS A 536 -4.61 -7.66 -9.37
CA LYS A 536 -4.01 -6.37 -9.72
C LYS A 536 -3.22 -6.46 -11.02
N SER A 537 -2.82 -5.29 -11.53
CA SER A 537 -1.98 -5.20 -12.72
C SER A 537 -0.68 -5.98 -12.54
N GLY A 538 -0.38 -6.85 -13.49
CA GLY A 538 0.87 -7.60 -13.53
C GLY A 538 2.11 -6.72 -13.66
N LYS A 539 1.96 -5.47 -14.14
CA LYS A 539 3.07 -4.51 -14.20
C LYS A 539 3.44 -3.96 -12.82
N ILE A 540 2.51 -4.03 -11.86
CA ILE A 540 2.65 -3.41 -10.55
C ILE A 540 2.87 -4.43 -9.45
N VAL A 541 2.20 -5.58 -9.46
CA VAL A 541 2.18 -6.51 -8.32
C VAL A 541 3.01 -7.75 -8.60
N ARG A 542 3.79 -8.16 -7.60
CA ARG A 542 4.59 -9.39 -7.57
C ARG A 542 4.15 -10.23 -6.37
N VAL A 543 4.10 -11.54 -6.54
CA VAL A 543 3.86 -12.49 -5.44
C VAL A 543 4.95 -13.56 -5.45
N TYR A 544 5.63 -13.71 -4.33
CA TYR A 544 6.73 -14.64 -4.14
C TYR A 544 6.40 -15.65 -3.03
N LEU A 545 6.70 -16.92 -3.27
CA LEU A 545 6.54 -18.02 -2.32
C LEU A 545 7.87 -18.79 -2.17
N PRO A 546 8.90 -18.17 -1.56
CA PRO A 546 10.20 -18.81 -1.39
C PRO A 546 10.07 -20.08 -0.52
N PRO A 547 10.60 -21.24 -0.96
CA PRO A 547 10.50 -22.49 -0.23
C PRO A 547 11.47 -22.60 0.96
N ASP A 548 12.52 -21.78 0.98
CA ASP A 548 13.58 -21.79 1.98
C ASP A 548 14.23 -20.41 2.21
N ALA A 549 15.14 -20.33 3.17
CA ALA A 549 15.79 -19.09 3.57
C ALA A 549 16.65 -18.48 2.45
N ASN A 550 17.42 -19.29 1.71
CA ASN A 550 18.27 -18.78 0.64
C ASN A 550 17.46 -18.25 -0.53
N CYS A 551 16.31 -18.86 -0.85
CA CYS A 551 15.36 -18.31 -1.82
C CYS A 551 14.73 -17.01 -1.31
N LEU A 552 14.42 -16.91 -0.02
CA LEU A 552 13.90 -15.66 0.58
C LEU A 552 14.93 -14.54 0.50
N LEU A 553 16.21 -14.81 0.74
CA LEU A 553 17.29 -13.83 0.57
C LEU A 553 17.41 -13.38 -0.89
N ALA A 554 17.36 -14.30 -1.85
CA ALA A 554 17.44 -13.98 -3.27
C ALA A 554 16.22 -13.17 -3.74
N VAL A 555 15.02 -13.47 -3.24
CA VAL A 555 13.81 -12.65 -3.48
C VAL A 555 13.98 -11.25 -2.88
N ALA A 556 14.51 -11.14 -1.65
CA ALA A 556 14.73 -9.84 -1.00
C ALA A 556 15.78 -8.98 -1.75
N GLU A 557 16.82 -9.58 -2.33
CA GLU A 557 17.82 -8.89 -3.16
C GLU A 557 17.16 -8.20 -4.36
N GLU A 558 16.23 -8.87 -5.03
CA GLU A 558 15.44 -8.33 -6.14
C GLU A 558 14.41 -7.31 -5.66
N ALA A 559 13.58 -7.70 -4.70
CA ALA A 559 12.41 -6.95 -4.25
C ALA A 559 12.76 -5.60 -3.60
N LEU A 560 13.87 -5.50 -2.87
CA LEU A 560 14.25 -4.27 -2.15
C LEU A 560 14.71 -3.14 -3.07
N VAL A 561 15.15 -3.43 -4.28
CA VAL A 561 15.71 -2.43 -5.23
C VAL A 561 14.82 -2.12 -6.42
N GLU A 562 13.81 -2.94 -6.69
CA GLU A 562 12.83 -2.71 -7.75
C GLU A 562 12.10 -1.37 -7.52
N THR A 563 11.45 -0.81 -8.52
CA THR A 563 10.75 0.47 -8.39
C THR A 563 9.34 0.40 -8.95
N ASN A 564 8.43 1.21 -8.39
CA ASN A 564 7.03 1.29 -8.82
C ASN A 564 6.30 -0.05 -8.78
N VAL A 565 6.61 -0.90 -7.81
CA VAL A 565 5.98 -2.21 -7.64
C VAL A 565 5.54 -2.47 -6.20
N CYS A 566 4.61 -3.40 -6.05
CA CYS A 566 4.21 -3.97 -4.78
C CYS A 566 4.67 -5.43 -4.74
N ASN A 567 5.57 -5.75 -3.83
CA ASN A 567 6.09 -7.10 -3.60
C ASN A 567 5.39 -7.73 -2.40
N ILE A 568 4.69 -8.83 -2.62
CA ILE A 568 4.08 -9.67 -1.60
C ILE A 568 4.94 -10.92 -1.46
N ILE A 569 5.54 -11.11 -0.31
CA ILE A 569 6.45 -12.22 -0.02
C ILE A 569 5.84 -13.08 1.08
N VAL A 570 5.52 -14.34 0.79
CA VAL A 570 4.91 -15.26 1.74
C VAL A 570 5.97 -16.27 2.21
N SER A 571 6.33 -16.21 3.47
CA SER A 571 7.31 -17.13 4.07
C SER A 571 7.10 -17.26 5.56
N ASP A 572 7.01 -18.50 6.07
CA ASP A 572 6.84 -18.72 7.50
C ASP A 572 8.11 -18.41 8.29
N LYS A 573 7.92 -18.08 9.55
CA LYS A 573 8.96 -17.69 10.50
C LYS A 573 9.58 -18.84 11.27
N GLN A 574 8.92 -19.98 11.32
CA GLN A 574 9.41 -21.14 12.09
C GLN A 574 10.49 -21.90 11.32
N SER A 575 11.17 -22.82 12.02
CA SER A 575 12.20 -23.65 11.39
C SER A 575 11.62 -24.52 10.27
N HIS A 576 12.25 -24.48 9.11
CA HIS A 576 11.92 -25.25 7.91
C HIS A 576 13.12 -25.97 7.34
N ILE A 577 12.85 -27.05 6.62
CA ILE A 577 13.84 -27.76 5.83
C ILE A 577 14.34 -26.85 4.70
N GLN A 578 15.65 -26.85 4.47
CA GLN A 578 16.34 -26.06 3.47
C GLN A 578 16.73 -26.92 2.27
N TYR A 579 16.63 -26.38 1.05
CA TYR A 579 16.76 -27.17 -0.18
C TYR A 579 17.89 -26.72 -1.09
N LEU A 580 18.12 -25.41 -1.20
CA LEU A 580 19.03 -24.82 -2.18
C LEU A 580 20.13 -24.02 -1.46
N ASN A 581 21.37 -24.09 -1.95
CA ASN A 581 22.40 -23.12 -1.58
C ASN A 581 22.10 -21.76 -2.24
N LEU A 582 22.81 -20.71 -1.85
CA LEU A 582 22.50 -19.36 -2.30
C LEU A 582 22.62 -19.19 -3.83
N GLU A 583 23.62 -19.80 -4.46
CA GLU A 583 23.78 -19.75 -5.92
C GLU A 583 22.62 -20.44 -6.67
N GLN A 584 22.21 -21.60 -6.17
CA GLN A 584 21.05 -22.31 -6.72
C GLN A 584 19.76 -21.53 -6.48
N ALA A 585 19.61 -20.90 -5.32
CA ALA A 585 18.47 -20.08 -4.97
C ALA A 585 18.35 -18.84 -5.89
N ARG A 586 19.45 -18.13 -6.15
CA ARG A 586 19.45 -17.00 -7.11
C ARG A 586 18.98 -17.45 -8.50
N ARG A 587 19.51 -18.58 -9.01
CA ARG A 587 19.09 -19.12 -10.32
C ARG A 587 17.63 -19.55 -10.31
N HIS A 588 17.14 -20.09 -9.18
CA HIS A 588 15.75 -20.50 -9.04
C HIS A 588 14.81 -19.30 -9.05
N VAL A 589 15.13 -18.25 -8.28
CA VAL A 589 14.37 -17.00 -8.24
C VAL A 589 14.38 -16.28 -9.58
N GLU A 590 15.53 -16.23 -10.27
CA GLU A 590 15.63 -15.65 -11.62
C GLU A 590 14.66 -16.31 -12.60
N LYS A 591 14.58 -17.64 -12.60
CA LYS A 591 13.67 -18.41 -13.46
C LYS A 591 12.20 -18.35 -13.05
N GLY A 592 11.92 -18.10 -11.78
CA GLY A 592 10.57 -18.08 -11.20
C GLY A 592 9.93 -19.45 -10.98
N ILE A 593 10.21 -20.44 -11.83
CA ILE A 593 9.86 -21.86 -11.69
C ILE A 593 11.13 -22.69 -11.87
N GLY A 594 11.44 -23.54 -10.90
CA GLY A 594 12.59 -24.43 -10.95
C GLY A 594 12.20 -25.88 -11.12
N LEU A 595 12.84 -26.56 -12.10
CA LEU A 595 12.90 -28.01 -12.17
C LEU A 595 13.95 -28.49 -11.15
N TRP A 596 13.51 -29.26 -10.16
CA TRP A 596 14.39 -29.86 -9.15
C TRP A 596 14.85 -31.24 -9.57
N GLY A 597 15.94 -31.29 -10.36
CA GLY A 597 16.50 -32.51 -10.92
C GLY A 597 16.88 -33.54 -9.84
N TRP A 598 17.38 -33.09 -8.68
CA TRP A 598 17.72 -33.95 -7.55
C TRP A 598 16.50 -34.67 -6.93
N ALA A 599 15.30 -34.13 -7.07
CA ALA A 599 14.05 -34.76 -6.62
C ALA A 599 13.32 -35.52 -7.76
N SER A 600 13.59 -35.19 -9.01
CA SER A 600 12.98 -35.79 -10.20
C SER A 600 13.70 -37.09 -10.60
N ASN A 601 13.02 -37.96 -11.35
CA ASN A 601 13.60 -39.17 -11.94
C ASN A 601 13.15 -39.42 -13.41
N ASP A 602 12.70 -38.35 -14.08
CA ASP A 602 12.29 -38.36 -15.50
C ASP A 602 13.43 -37.97 -16.47
N HIS A 603 14.68 -38.05 -16.05
CA HIS A 603 15.83 -37.68 -16.86
C HIS A 603 17.02 -38.63 -16.62
N LYS A 604 17.84 -38.78 -17.68
CA LYS A 604 19.14 -39.45 -17.61
C LYS A 604 20.21 -38.47 -18.07
N GLY A 605 20.99 -37.97 -17.13
CA GLY A 605 21.95 -36.90 -17.40
C GLY A 605 21.28 -35.62 -17.87
N VAL A 606 21.59 -35.14 -19.07
CA VAL A 606 20.98 -33.94 -19.67
C VAL A 606 19.74 -34.24 -20.52
N GLU A 607 19.47 -35.52 -20.84
CA GLU A 607 18.28 -35.89 -21.61
C GLU A 607 17.06 -36.02 -20.70
N MET A 608 16.02 -35.25 -21.00
CA MET A 608 14.73 -35.31 -20.30
C MET A 608 13.82 -36.29 -21.01
N ASP A 609 13.34 -37.29 -20.29
CA ASP A 609 12.25 -38.16 -20.72
C ASP A 609 10.90 -37.47 -20.42
N GLU A 610 9.85 -37.91 -21.07
CA GLU A 610 8.50 -37.52 -20.74
C GLU A 610 8.07 -38.10 -19.38
N PRO A 611 7.67 -37.29 -18.37
CA PRO A 611 7.24 -37.81 -17.07
C PRO A 611 5.88 -38.52 -17.19
N ASP A 612 5.59 -39.42 -16.25
CA ASP A 612 4.24 -39.97 -16.05
C ASP A 612 3.33 -38.97 -15.32
N VAL A 613 3.95 -38.15 -14.43
CA VAL A 613 3.28 -37.16 -13.63
C VAL A 613 4.24 -36.02 -13.31
N VAL A 614 3.69 -34.79 -13.30
CA VAL A 614 4.37 -33.59 -12.77
C VAL A 614 3.86 -33.33 -11.35
N MET A 615 4.77 -33.27 -10.38
CA MET A 615 4.47 -32.86 -9.01
C MET A 615 5.00 -31.45 -8.80
N ALA A 616 4.09 -30.47 -8.79
CA ALA A 616 4.42 -29.08 -8.62
C ALA A 616 4.04 -28.58 -7.23
N CYS A 617 4.78 -27.60 -6.71
CA CYS A 617 4.51 -27.01 -5.40
C CYS A 617 4.85 -25.52 -5.38
N ALA A 618 4.16 -24.78 -4.50
CA ALA A 618 4.44 -23.38 -4.21
C ALA A 618 4.13 -23.08 -2.73
N GLY A 619 5.13 -22.52 -2.02
CA GLY A 619 5.13 -22.30 -0.58
C GLY A 619 5.95 -23.33 0.17
N ASP A 620 6.35 -23.02 1.41
CA ASP A 620 7.27 -23.82 2.22
C ASP A 620 6.69 -25.18 2.64
N ILE A 621 5.56 -25.22 3.32
CA ILE A 621 4.92 -26.48 3.76
C ILE A 621 4.42 -27.32 2.59
N PRO A 622 3.74 -26.76 1.56
CA PRO A 622 3.42 -27.52 0.35
C PRO A 622 4.64 -28.17 -0.32
N THR A 623 5.79 -27.51 -0.31
CA THR A 623 7.04 -28.04 -0.83
C THR A 623 7.53 -29.25 -0.04
N LYS A 624 7.55 -29.15 1.31
CA LYS A 624 7.91 -30.26 2.20
C LYS A 624 7.03 -31.49 1.96
N GLU A 625 5.72 -31.31 1.93
CA GLU A 625 4.77 -32.40 1.77
C GLU A 625 4.82 -33.02 0.36
N THR A 626 5.07 -32.21 -0.66
CA THR A 626 5.27 -32.72 -2.04
C THR A 626 6.52 -33.59 -2.14
N LEU A 627 7.62 -33.15 -1.58
CA LEU A 627 8.87 -33.94 -1.56
C LEU A 627 8.70 -35.25 -0.79
N ALA A 628 8.03 -35.21 0.37
CA ALA A 628 7.73 -36.42 1.12
C ALA A 628 6.83 -37.42 0.33
N ALA A 629 5.85 -36.89 -0.43
CA ALA A 629 5.05 -37.73 -1.32
C ALA A 629 5.88 -38.33 -2.47
N VAL A 630 6.79 -37.54 -3.06
CA VAL A 630 7.71 -38.00 -4.11
C VAL A 630 8.63 -39.13 -3.58
N GLU A 631 9.17 -39.00 -2.37
CA GLU A 631 9.99 -40.02 -1.74
C GLU A 631 9.21 -41.34 -1.57
N ILE A 632 7.98 -41.27 -1.07
CA ILE A 632 7.09 -42.44 -0.94
C ILE A 632 6.87 -43.08 -2.31
N LEU A 633 6.51 -42.30 -3.33
CA LEU A 633 6.25 -42.78 -4.68
C LEU A 633 7.49 -43.43 -5.31
N ARG A 634 8.66 -42.84 -5.19
CA ARG A 634 9.91 -43.37 -5.74
C ARG A 634 10.31 -44.68 -5.06
N ARG A 635 10.09 -44.83 -3.75
CA ARG A 635 10.33 -46.06 -3.02
C ARG A 635 9.36 -47.18 -3.37
N GLU A 636 8.06 -46.86 -3.45
CA GLU A 636 6.99 -47.86 -3.65
C GLU A 636 6.74 -48.20 -5.09
N ILE A 637 7.01 -47.25 -6.01
CA ILE A 637 6.80 -47.40 -7.45
C ILE A 637 8.03 -46.91 -8.23
N PRO A 638 9.18 -47.58 -8.16
CA PRO A 638 10.43 -47.12 -8.77
C PRO A 638 10.37 -46.87 -10.29
N THR A 639 9.41 -47.48 -10.98
CA THR A 639 9.21 -47.32 -12.43
C THR A 639 8.41 -46.08 -12.81
N LEU A 640 7.88 -45.35 -11.81
CA LEU A 640 7.11 -44.11 -12.06
C LEU A 640 8.08 -42.95 -12.32
N LYS A 641 7.93 -42.32 -13.49
CA LYS A 641 8.70 -41.13 -13.87
C LYS A 641 8.01 -39.87 -13.32
N ILE A 642 8.68 -39.21 -12.37
CA ILE A 642 8.16 -38.02 -11.67
C ILE A 642 9.04 -36.83 -12.01
N ARG A 643 8.42 -35.73 -12.43
CA ARG A 643 9.04 -34.43 -12.54
C ARG A 643 8.62 -33.56 -11.35
N VAL A 644 9.57 -32.94 -10.66
CA VAL A 644 9.31 -32.06 -9.51
C VAL A 644 9.60 -30.62 -9.90
N LEU A 645 8.59 -29.75 -9.74
CA LEU A 645 8.67 -28.32 -10.00
C LEU A 645 8.36 -27.52 -8.72
N ASN A 646 9.18 -26.50 -8.44
CA ASN A 646 8.88 -25.54 -7.40
C ASN A 646 8.64 -24.16 -8.04
N VAL A 647 7.57 -23.47 -7.61
CA VAL A 647 7.16 -22.16 -8.11
C VAL A 647 7.43 -21.12 -7.02
N VAL A 648 8.45 -20.27 -7.24
CA VAL A 648 8.81 -19.18 -6.33
C VAL A 648 8.18 -17.86 -6.75
N LYS A 649 8.08 -17.58 -8.04
CA LYS A 649 7.35 -16.43 -8.59
C LYS A 649 5.97 -16.90 -9.09
N LEU A 650 4.93 -16.60 -8.32
CA LEU A 650 3.60 -17.16 -8.58
C LEU A 650 3.09 -16.83 -10.00
N PHE A 651 3.34 -15.61 -10.46
CA PHE A 651 2.89 -15.16 -11.78
C PHE A 651 3.71 -15.70 -12.96
N ALA A 652 4.77 -16.49 -12.70
CA ALA A 652 5.42 -17.27 -13.76
C ALA A 652 4.47 -18.29 -14.41
N LEU A 653 3.38 -18.63 -13.74
CA LEU A 653 2.32 -19.48 -14.30
C LEU A 653 1.50 -18.80 -15.39
N THR A 654 1.49 -17.45 -15.46
CA THR A 654 0.73 -16.69 -16.46
C THR A 654 1.50 -16.49 -17.76
N ASP A 655 0.80 -15.96 -18.77
CA ASP A 655 1.40 -15.56 -20.05
C ASP A 655 2.28 -14.29 -19.87
N PRO A 656 3.40 -14.15 -20.61
CA PRO A 656 4.24 -12.95 -20.59
C PRO A 656 3.50 -11.65 -20.95
N ALA A 657 2.41 -11.76 -21.71
CA ALA A 657 1.58 -10.59 -22.04
C ALA A 657 0.77 -10.08 -20.84
N GLU A 658 0.49 -10.95 -19.86
CA GLU A 658 -0.27 -10.59 -18.66
C GLU A 658 0.64 -10.16 -17.49
N HIS A 659 1.83 -10.76 -17.39
CA HIS A 659 2.76 -10.46 -16.28
C HIS A 659 4.22 -10.58 -16.73
N PRO A 660 5.13 -9.67 -16.31
CA PRO A 660 6.54 -9.74 -16.70
C PRO A 660 7.28 -11.00 -16.22
N HIS A 661 6.79 -11.66 -15.16
CA HIS A 661 7.31 -12.96 -14.74
C HIS A 661 6.76 -14.13 -15.54
N GLY A 662 5.72 -13.94 -16.37
CA GLY A 662 5.05 -14.99 -17.11
C GLY A 662 5.98 -15.76 -18.04
N LEU A 663 5.81 -17.08 -18.11
CA LEU A 663 6.56 -17.92 -19.02
C LEU A 663 5.91 -17.98 -20.41
N SER A 664 6.72 -18.10 -21.46
CA SER A 664 6.20 -18.44 -22.79
C SER A 664 5.49 -19.80 -22.77
N ASP A 665 4.54 -20.03 -23.67
CA ASP A 665 3.87 -21.33 -23.76
C ASP A 665 4.87 -22.47 -23.98
N ARG A 666 5.89 -22.25 -24.79
CA ARG A 666 6.96 -23.23 -25.02
C ARG A 666 7.70 -23.60 -23.74
N ASP A 667 8.09 -22.60 -22.93
CA ASP A 667 8.83 -22.85 -21.69
C ASP A 667 7.92 -23.49 -20.63
N PHE A 668 6.65 -23.05 -20.58
CA PHE A 668 5.64 -23.63 -19.71
C PHE A 668 5.37 -25.10 -20.07
N ASP A 669 5.13 -25.41 -21.35
CA ASP A 669 4.88 -26.77 -21.82
C ASP A 669 6.11 -27.68 -21.65
N THR A 670 7.32 -27.14 -21.74
CA THR A 670 8.55 -27.88 -21.44
C THR A 670 8.58 -28.33 -19.98
N LEU A 671 8.10 -27.52 -19.04
CA LEU A 671 8.06 -27.83 -17.61
C LEU A 671 6.85 -28.71 -17.25
N PHE A 672 5.64 -28.25 -17.59
CA PHE A 672 4.38 -28.86 -17.16
C PHE A 672 3.82 -29.91 -18.14
N THR A 673 4.47 -30.10 -19.28
CA THR A 673 4.00 -30.94 -20.40
C THR A 673 2.67 -30.43 -21.00
N THR A 674 2.20 -31.06 -22.06
CA THR A 674 0.93 -30.69 -22.73
C THR A 674 -0.22 -31.65 -22.43
N ASN A 675 0.05 -32.78 -21.76
CA ASN A 675 -0.94 -33.89 -21.66
C ASN A 675 -0.77 -34.76 -20.39
N ARG A 676 0.21 -34.49 -19.51
CA ARG A 676 0.42 -35.32 -18.32
C ARG A 676 -0.31 -34.73 -17.12
N PRO A 677 -0.75 -35.56 -16.17
CA PRO A 677 -1.30 -35.08 -14.91
C PRO A 677 -0.30 -34.20 -14.15
N VAL A 678 -0.77 -33.06 -13.65
CA VAL A 678 -0.05 -32.15 -12.79
C VAL A 678 -0.72 -32.15 -11.42
N ILE A 679 -0.05 -32.71 -10.41
CA ILE A 679 -0.48 -32.61 -9.02
C ILE A 679 0.18 -31.37 -8.47
N PHE A 680 -0.60 -30.31 -8.25
CA PHE A 680 -0.08 -29.01 -7.79
C PHE A 680 -0.45 -28.79 -6.32
N ASN A 681 0.54 -28.76 -5.45
CA ASN A 681 0.38 -28.48 -4.02
C ASN A 681 0.65 -27.00 -3.74
N PHE A 682 -0.38 -26.25 -3.37
CA PHE A 682 -0.36 -24.80 -3.29
C PHE A 682 -0.61 -24.29 -1.88
N HIS A 683 0.08 -23.20 -1.54
CA HIS A 683 -0.01 -22.53 -0.26
C HIS A 683 -1.43 -21.99 0.04
N GLY A 684 -2.04 -21.31 -0.93
CA GLY A 684 -3.31 -20.62 -0.80
C GLY A 684 -4.51 -21.42 -1.31
N TYR A 685 -5.54 -20.70 -1.75
CA TYR A 685 -6.75 -21.32 -2.31
C TYR A 685 -6.52 -21.89 -3.71
N PRO A 686 -6.94 -23.12 -4.00
CA PRO A 686 -6.70 -23.77 -5.30
C PRO A 686 -7.14 -22.98 -6.53
N TRP A 687 -8.20 -22.19 -6.39
CA TRP A 687 -8.75 -21.38 -7.48
C TRP A 687 -7.74 -20.44 -8.13
N LEU A 688 -6.81 -19.89 -7.36
CA LEU A 688 -5.81 -18.97 -7.88
C LEU A 688 -4.90 -19.66 -8.91
N ILE A 689 -4.46 -20.90 -8.65
CA ILE A 689 -3.63 -21.64 -9.59
C ILE A 689 -4.42 -21.99 -10.86
N HIS A 690 -5.68 -22.45 -10.72
CA HIS A 690 -6.54 -22.71 -11.89
C HIS A 690 -6.72 -21.46 -12.74
N ARG A 691 -6.92 -20.30 -12.13
CA ARG A 691 -7.02 -19.02 -12.84
C ARG A 691 -5.73 -18.68 -13.60
N LEU A 692 -4.58 -18.79 -12.96
CA LEU A 692 -3.29 -18.44 -13.56
C LEU A 692 -2.91 -19.37 -14.72
N ALA A 693 -3.25 -20.64 -14.62
CA ALA A 693 -2.95 -21.66 -15.62
C ALA A 693 -4.06 -21.88 -16.67
N TYR A 694 -5.21 -21.21 -16.55
CA TYR A 694 -6.41 -21.49 -17.38
C TYR A 694 -6.16 -21.44 -18.88
N ARG A 695 -5.28 -20.56 -19.38
CA ARG A 695 -4.96 -20.44 -20.80
C ARG A 695 -3.90 -21.41 -21.29
N ARG A 696 -3.28 -22.21 -20.41
CA ARG A 696 -2.23 -23.16 -20.76
C ARG A 696 -2.82 -24.43 -21.42
N ALA A 697 -2.08 -25.01 -22.36
CA ALA A 697 -2.52 -26.18 -23.09
C ALA A 697 -2.95 -27.35 -22.18
N ASN A 698 -2.20 -27.57 -21.08
CA ASN A 698 -2.41 -28.68 -20.14
C ASN A 698 -3.36 -28.33 -18.95
N HIS A 699 -4.11 -27.23 -19.00
CA HIS A 699 -4.89 -26.74 -17.84
C HIS A 699 -5.90 -27.75 -17.27
N GLU A 700 -6.50 -28.60 -18.11
CA GLU A 700 -7.49 -29.62 -17.70
C GLU A 700 -6.86 -30.72 -16.81
N ASN A 701 -5.55 -30.93 -16.91
CA ASN A 701 -4.82 -31.92 -16.14
C ASN A 701 -4.20 -31.36 -14.85
N PHE A 702 -4.48 -30.10 -14.51
CA PHE A 702 -4.06 -29.52 -13.23
C PHE A 702 -5.00 -29.95 -12.12
N HIS A 703 -4.49 -30.73 -11.20
CA HIS A 703 -5.16 -31.18 -9.98
C HIS A 703 -4.56 -30.46 -8.80
N VAL A 704 -5.20 -29.35 -8.39
CA VAL A 704 -4.64 -28.43 -7.38
C VAL A 704 -5.15 -28.77 -5.99
N ARG A 705 -4.24 -28.90 -5.05
CA ARG A 705 -4.49 -28.95 -3.61
C ARG A 705 -4.04 -27.64 -2.99
N GLY A 706 -4.76 -27.21 -1.95
CA GLY A 706 -4.50 -25.97 -1.21
C GLY A 706 -5.46 -25.83 -0.05
N TYR A 707 -5.49 -24.67 0.56
CA TYR A 707 -6.35 -24.37 1.71
C TYR A 707 -7.84 -24.42 1.32
N LYS A 708 -8.68 -24.99 2.20
CA LYS A 708 -10.11 -25.25 1.94
C LYS A 708 -11.02 -24.83 3.10
N GLU A 709 -10.61 -23.84 3.89
CA GLU A 709 -11.35 -23.40 5.07
C GLU A 709 -11.62 -24.54 6.08
N LYS A 710 -10.64 -25.43 6.26
CA LYS A 710 -10.72 -26.56 7.19
C LYS A 710 -9.61 -26.48 8.21
N GLY A 711 -9.86 -25.80 9.32
CA GLY A 711 -8.92 -25.62 10.40
C GLY A 711 -9.57 -25.69 11.76
N ASN A 712 -8.74 -25.63 12.76
CA ASN A 712 -9.03 -25.41 14.18
C ASN A 712 -7.68 -25.54 14.93
N ILE A 713 -7.69 -25.90 16.22
CA ILE A 713 -6.51 -26.39 16.93
C ILE A 713 -6.17 -27.77 16.37
N ASN A 714 -4.99 -27.91 15.83
CA ASN A 714 -4.50 -29.11 15.16
C ASN A 714 -3.01 -29.30 15.43
N THR A 715 -2.43 -30.37 14.91
CA THR A 715 -1.00 -30.43 14.62
C THR A 715 -0.73 -29.95 13.20
N PRO A 716 0.50 -29.57 12.82
CA PRO A 716 0.83 -29.15 11.46
C PRO A 716 0.43 -30.16 10.39
N LEU A 717 0.70 -31.47 10.60
CA LEU A 717 0.29 -32.51 9.65
C LEU A 717 -1.23 -32.70 9.64
N GLU A 718 -1.90 -32.65 10.80
CA GLU A 718 -3.36 -32.78 10.84
C GLU A 718 -4.05 -31.64 10.08
N LEU A 719 -3.56 -30.40 10.19
CA LEU A 719 -4.05 -29.28 9.42
C LEU A 719 -3.86 -29.51 7.90
N ALA A 720 -2.68 -30.00 7.52
CA ALA A 720 -2.40 -30.39 6.15
C ALA A 720 -3.34 -31.50 5.64
N MET A 721 -3.59 -32.53 6.46
CA MET A 721 -4.51 -33.64 6.11
C MET A 721 -5.97 -33.18 5.97
N LYS A 722 -6.44 -32.26 6.83
CA LYS A 722 -7.80 -31.69 6.70
C LYS A 722 -7.99 -30.98 5.37
N ASN A 723 -6.95 -30.34 4.87
CA ASN A 723 -6.95 -29.61 3.60
C ASN A 723 -6.43 -30.46 2.43
N GLN A 724 -5.99 -31.69 2.68
CA GLN A 724 -5.49 -32.66 1.71
C GLN A 724 -4.26 -32.19 0.93
N ILE A 725 -3.38 -31.41 1.59
CA ILE A 725 -2.08 -31.01 1.03
C ILE A 725 -0.93 -31.88 1.54
N ASP A 726 -1.25 -32.84 2.39
CA ASP A 726 -0.29 -33.73 3.02
C ASP A 726 0.22 -34.80 2.06
N ARG A 727 1.38 -35.38 2.41
CA ARG A 727 2.07 -36.39 1.60
C ARG A 727 1.23 -37.59 1.22
N PHE A 728 0.34 -38.06 2.09
CA PHE A 728 -0.47 -39.26 1.88
C PHE A 728 -1.57 -39.00 0.83
N ASN A 729 -2.29 -37.86 0.97
CA ASN A 729 -3.29 -37.46 -0.02
C ASN A 729 -2.66 -37.19 -1.39
N LEU A 730 -1.46 -36.59 -1.44
CA LEU A 730 -0.75 -36.36 -2.71
C LEU A 730 -0.37 -37.67 -3.41
N VAL A 731 0.07 -38.70 -2.65
CA VAL A 731 0.31 -40.07 -3.20
C VAL A 731 -0.98 -40.67 -3.76
N ILE A 732 -2.09 -40.53 -3.03
CA ILE A 732 -3.42 -40.99 -3.48
C ILE A 732 -3.80 -40.28 -4.80
N ASP A 733 -3.60 -38.99 -4.91
CA ASP A 733 -3.90 -38.23 -6.13
C ASP A 733 -3.09 -38.72 -7.33
N VAL A 734 -1.79 -39.01 -7.16
CA VAL A 734 -0.97 -39.58 -8.23
C VAL A 734 -1.51 -40.92 -8.69
N ILE A 735 -1.88 -41.80 -7.74
CA ILE A 735 -2.43 -43.12 -8.07
C ILE A 735 -3.75 -42.99 -8.88
N ASP A 736 -4.60 -42.07 -8.48
CA ASP A 736 -5.91 -41.86 -9.12
C ASP A 736 -5.82 -41.17 -10.48
N ARG A 737 -4.75 -40.43 -10.75
CA ARG A 737 -4.61 -39.60 -11.97
C ARG A 737 -3.67 -40.18 -13.01
N VAL A 738 -2.78 -41.11 -12.63
CA VAL A 738 -1.90 -41.80 -13.59
C VAL A 738 -2.57 -43.09 -14.04
N PRO A 739 -3.10 -43.19 -15.29
CA PRO A 739 -4.00 -44.28 -15.71
C PRO A 739 -3.42 -45.68 -15.54
N ARG A 740 -2.08 -45.84 -15.70
CA ARG A 740 -1.43 -47.13 -15.59
C ARG A 740 -1.29 -47.68 -14.15
N LEU A 741 -1.52 -46.81 -13.13
CA LEU A 741 -1.36 -47.18 -11.73
C LEU A 741 -2.64 -47.73 -11.09
N GLY A 742 -3.80 -47.28 -11.46
CA GLY A 742 -5.10 -47.57 -10.87
C GLY A 742 -5.18 -48.88 -10.09
N SER A 743 -5.47 -50.01 -10.80
CA SER A 743 -5.59 -51.31 -10.16
C SER A 743 -4.28 -51.88 -9.59
N ARG A 744 -3.12 -51.48 -10.12
CA ARG A 744 -1.81 -51.98 -9.68
C ARG A 744 -1.35 -51.37 -8.33
N ALA A 745 -1.78 -50.17 -8.03
CA ALA A 745 -1.35 -49.45 -6.80
C ALA A 745 -2.45 -49.38 -5.73
N VAL A 746 -3.51 -50.18 -5.80
CA VAL A 746 -4.62 -50.20 -4.82
C VAL A 746 -4.11 -50.41 -3.39
N HIS A 747 -3.18 -51.35 -3.20
CA HIS A 747 -2.62 -51.60 -1.85
C HIS A 747 -1.87 -50.38 -1.28
N LEU A 748 -1.15 -49.67 -2.13
CA LEU A 748 -0.48 -48.45 -1.68
C LEU A 748 -1.50 -47.36 -1.31
N LYS A 749 -2.55 -47.21 -2.10
CA LYS A 749 -3.62 -46.27 -1.82
C LYS A 749 -4.32 -46.56 -0.50
N GLU A 750 -4.63 -47.81 -0.19
CA GLU A 750 -5.23 -48.18 1.10
C GLU A 750 -4.27 -47.94 2.25
N ARG A 751 -2.98 -48.28 2.13
CA ARG A 751 -1.97 -47.93 3.16
C ARG A 751 -1.92 -46.43 3.41
N MET A 752 -2.00 -45.58 2.40
CA MET A 752 -2.01 -44.13 2.61
C MET A 752 -3.23 -43.68 3.41
N LYS A 753 -4.39 -44.27 3.18
CA LYS A 753 -5.60 -44.02 3.98
C LYS A 753 -5.44 -44.47 5.43
N GLU A 754 -4.82 -45.64 5.67
CA GLU A 754 -4.51 -46.13 7.00
C GLU A 754 -3.54 -45.18 7.72
N GLN A 755 -2.49 -44.72 7.05
CA GLN A 755 -1.55 -43.74 7.60
C GLN A 755 -2.23 -42.43 8.02
N ILE A 756 -3.17 -41.92 7.23
CA ILE A 756 -3.96 -40.74 7.62
C ILE A 756 -4.72 -40.98 8.93
N LEU A 757 -5.32 -42.15 9.10
CA LEU A 757 -6.08 -42.49 10.34
C LEU A 757 -5.13 -42.67 11.54
N GLU A 758 -4.02 -43.34 11.35
CA GLU A 758 -3.01 -43.60 12.39
C GLU A 758 -2.40 -42.29 12.89
N HIS A 759 -1.95 -41.42 12.00
CA HIS A 759 -1.38 -40.13 12.38
C HIS A 759 -2.40 -39.20 13.05
N ARG A 760 -3.66 -39.22 12.63
CA ARG A 760 -4.72 -38.47 13.34
C ARG A 760 -4.97 -39.02 14.75
N ALA A 761 -4.99 -40.34 14.90
CA ALA A 761 -5.14 -40.95 16.21
C ALA A 761 -3.94 -40.58 17.11
N TYR A 762 -2.71 -40.67 16.58
CA TYR A 762 -1.51 -40.27 17.29
C TYR A 762 -1.53 -38.81 17.73
N ALA A 763 -1.92 -37.89 16.81
CA ALA A 763 -2.03 -36.47 17.12
C ALA A 763 -3.04 -36.19 18.23
N HIS A 764 -4.18 -36.86 18.22
CA HIS A 764 -5.23 -36.69 19.24
C HIS A 764 -4.82 -37.31 20.60
N GLU A 765 -4.01 -38.35 20.61
CA GLU A 765 -3.52 -38.97 21.84
C GLU A 765 -2.36 -38.19 22.47
N HIS A 766 -1.42 -37.69 21.65
CA HIS A 766 -0.15 -37.11 22.12
C HIS A 766 -0.08 -35.58 22.00
N GLY A 767 -1.00 -34.93 21.31
CA GLY A 767 -1.00 -33.46 21.08
C GLY A 767 0.13 -32.97 20.18
N MET A 768 0.76 -33.87 19.40
CA MET A 768 1.88 -33.58 18.49
C MET A 768 1.88 -34.56 17.30
N ASP A 769 2.57 -34.18 16.23
CA ASP A 769 2.81 -35.09 15.10
C ASP A 769 3.80 -36.21 15.52
N ALA A 770 3.65 -37.38 14.90
CA ALA A 770 4.54 -38.51 15.14
C ALA A 770 6.01 -38.18 14.75
N PRO A 771 7.01 -38.77 15.43
CA PRO A 771 8.42 -38.48 15.22
C PRO A 771 8.91 -38.67 13.78
N GLU A 772 8.40 -39.65 13.05
CA GLU A 772 8.72 -39.88 11.65
C GLU A 772 8.24 -38.77 10.71
N ILE A 773 7.23 -37.99 11.13
CA ILE A 773 6.73 -36.79 10.42
C ILE A 773 7.58 -35.58 10.77
N THR A 774 7.80 -35.36 12.07
CA THR A 774 8.54 -34.20 12.58
C THR A 774 9.99 -34.22 12.14
N ASN A 775 10.61 -35.39 12.20
CA ASN A 775 12.02 -35.62 11.89
C ASN A 775 12.26 -36.03 10.42
N TRP A 776 11.22 -35.95 9.57
CA TRP A 776 11.39 -36.32 8.18
C TRP A 776 12.47 -35.44 7.53
N ARG A 777 13.37 -36.08 6.80
CA ARG A 777 14.38 -35.44 5.95
C ARG A 777 14.39 -36.13 4.59
N TRP A 778 14.65 -35.38 3.55
CA TRP A 778 14.80 -35.95 2.21
C TRP A 778 15.91 -37.00 2.20
N SER A 779 15.58 -38.17 1.74
CA SER A 779 16.57 -39.22 1.42
C SER A 779 16.53 -39.48 -0.08
N THR A 780 17.66 -39.29 -0.76
CA THR A 780 17.80 -39.82 -2.13
C THR A 780 17.65 -41.34 -2.03
N PRO A 781 16.65 -41.97 -2.69
CA PRO A 781 16.68 -43.40 -2.88
C PRO A 781 18.02 -43.73 -3.53
N ASP A 782 18.78 -44.66 -2.96
CA ASP A 782 20.11 -45.03 -3.43
C ASP A 782 20.09 -45.16 -4.94
N SER A 783 20.93 -44.38 -5.64
CA SER A 783 21.32 -44.67 -7.01
C SER A 783 21.80 -46.11 -6.99
N ASP A 784 21.20 -46.97 -7.85
CA ASP A 784 21.61 -48.35 -8.04
C ASP A 784 23.10 -48.55 -7.78
N PRO A 785 23.51 -49.55 -6.97
CA PRO A 785 24.90 -49.96 -6.99
C PRO A 785 25.21 -50.41 -8.40
N ALA A 786 26.22 -49.81 -9.01
CA ALA A 786 26.69 -49.91 -10.39
C ALA A 786 26.68 -51.30 -10.99
#